data_d897a081b49d4181b133e75233df9684
#
_entry.id   d897a081b49d4181b133e75233df9684
#
_cell.length_a   1.000
_cell.length_b   1.000
_cell.length_c   1.000
_cell.angle_alpha   90.00
_cell.angle_beta   90.00
_cell.angle_gamma   90.00
#
_symmetry.space_group_name_H-M   'P 1'
#
loop_
_entity.id
_entity.type
_entity.pdbx_description
1 polymer ?
#
loop_
_entity_poly.entity_id
_entity_poly.type
_entity_poly.pdbx_seq_one_letter_code
_entity_poly.pdbx_strand_id
1 'polypeptide(L)'
;MQRKKLNIAMMLVLGVSIFSSCKKDYLKSDQYFKDRLTIEKTFKSKVYSEQWLAEVFQQFVGENADVASKGLTPHCFADDMYYGDRDKVYDPSKNELSYNMFKMGEYTEADKQGTWTQCYFGIRNASTFIQNIYMNTEMSATEISDYRGQARFARAYLYWLLLRKYGPVPLLPDEGLDYTDSYDDLAIPRSTYEECATYISDELLQAAKEMESLGMKRGQDGSARPTVGAALAARAKVLLYAASPLANGNNSGYAALLVDKQGKRLLSVDFKEEKWAKAAAAARDVIELGVYKLYTAPFQETGDDATVKPPEDHNFSGKNWPEGWANIDPTKSYAQVFDGTLSASGNPELIFTRGSNQPNEGIDQMVIHQLPRSATGWNTHGLTQKLVDAYYMNDGTDVPGKDKEIGRGNGSNRSTGYVTQDDYNAKKYRPLRTGVSLQYANREPRFYASVAYSGSFWTLLNETKEENRNKQVFYYSADPKGNGFNSANGYWLRTGFGVKKFVHPSDTYEGGVGSRIVPKAEPAIRYADILLMYAEALNELSGSFTIPSWRGGSYTISRDVAEIKKGIQPVRIRGGVPDFSASVYGNKNELRNTIKRERFIELMGEGQRYYDLRRWMDAPVEEALPVYGCNVLMNEKERDLFYQPVAIWTLKTTFADKMWFWPISHTELKRNKNLTQNPGWTYND
;
A
#
# COMPACT_ATOMS: atom_id res chain seq x y z
N MET A 1 -23.73 11.30 -88.91
CA MET A 1 -24.78 10.93 -87.85
C MET A 1 -24.48 9.69 -87.05
N GLN A 2 -23.69 8.75 -87.56
CA GLN A 2 -23.36 7.47 -86.83
C GLN A 2 -22.37 7.66 -85.64
N ARG A 3 -21.38 8.57 -85.71
CA ARG A 3 -20.47 8.81 -84.57
C ARG A 3 -21.10 9.46 -83.29
N LYS A 4 -22.12 10.26 -83.48
CA LYS A 4 -22.85 10.86 -82.32
C LYS A 4 -23.72 9.84 -81.55
N LYS A 5 -24.28 8.87 -82.28
CA LYS A 5 -25.07 7.80 -81.64
C LYS A 5 -24.23 6.79 -80.88
N LEU A 6 -22.97 6.55 -81.27
CA LEU A 6 -22.07 5.65 -80.60
C LEU A 6 -21.54 6.26 -79.27
N ASN A 7 -21.26 7.59 -79.26
CA ASN A 7 -20.83 8.27 -78.01
C ASN A 7 -21.95 8.41 -76.99
N ILE A 8 -23.22 8.52 -77.36
CA ILE A 8 -24.38 8.54 -76.42
C ILE A 8 -24.61 7.14 -75.86
N ALA A 9 -24.47 6.08 -76.65
CA ALA A 9 -24.58 4.71 -76.17
C ALA A 9 -23.44 4.35 -75.21
N MET A 10 -22.20 4.82 -75.49
CA MET A 10 -21.07 4.59 -74.62
C MET A 10 -21.13 5.39 -73.31
N MET A 11 -21.70 6.60 -73.31
CA MET A 11 -21.98 7.34 -72.07
C MET A 11 -23.14 6.74 -71.25
N LEU A 12 -24.14 6.16 -71.88
CA LEU A 12 -25.25 5.47 -71.16
C LEU A 12 -24.77 4.15 -70.54
N VAL A 13 -23.87 3.40 -71.16
CA VAL A 13 -23.29 2.18 -70.61
C VAL A 13 -22.31 2.51 -69.50
N LEU A 14 -21.55 3.60 -69.55
CA LEU A 14 -20.73 4.07 -68.43
C LEU A 14 -21.55 4.60 -67.24
N GLY A 15 -22.71 5.24 -67.53
CA GLY A 15 -23.60 5.75 -66.51
C GLY A 15 -24.30 4.65 -65.70
N VAL A 16 -24.62 3.51 -66.33
CA VAL A 16 -25.27 2.35 -65.68
C VAL A 16 -24.26 1.54 -64.87
N SER A 17 -23.00 1.51 -65.23
CA SER A 17 -21.96 0.80 -64.46
C SER A 17 -21.53 1.51 -63.18
N ILE A 18 -21.88 2.82 -63.03
CA ILE A 18 -21.57 3.57 -61.81
C ILE A 18 -22.64 3.36 -60.72
N PHE A 19 -23.85 2.95 -61.06
CA PHE A 19 -24.94 2.72 -60.08
C PHE A 19 -25.06 1.28 -59.57
N SER A 20 -24.29 0.33 -60.06
CA SER A 20 -24.30 -1.05 -59.59
C SER A 20 -23.20 -1.42 -58.59
N SER A 21 -22.44 -0.43 -58.09
CA SER A 21 -21.27 -0.66 -57.23
C SER A 21 -21.46 -0.26 -55.79
N CYS A 22 -22.67 -0.25 -55.27
CA CYS A 22 -22.89 -0.15 -53.83
C CYS A 22 -23.78 -1.30 -53.36
N LYS A 23 -23.25 -2.51 -53.34
CA LYS A 23 -23.80 -3.51 -52.44
C LYS A 23 -23.44 -3.11 -51.02
N LYS A 24 -24.44 -2.79 -50.23
CA LYS A 24 -24.35 -2.56 -48.77
C LYS A 24 -23.59 -3.67 -48.01
N ASP A 25 -23.32 -4.80 -48.66
CA ASP A 25 -22.64 -5.97 -48.04
C ASP A 25 -21.11 -5.78 -47.92
N TYR A 26 -20.47 -4.82 -48.64
CA TYR A 26 -19.03 -4.54 -48.50
C TYR A 26 -18.69 -3.94 -47.12
N LEU A 27 -19.64 -3.32 -46.41
CA LEU A 27 -19.49 -2.78 -45.08
C LEU A 27 -19.85 -3.76 -43.97
N LYS A 28 -20.29 -4.96 -44.32
CA LYS A 28 -20.49 -6.06 -43.34
C LYS A 28 -19.12 -6.70 -43.11
N SER A 29 -18.29 -6.04 -42.26
CA SER A 29 -16.99 -6.56 -41.84
C SER A 29 -17.06 -8.00 -41.30
N ASP A 30 -18.21 -8.38 -40.76
CA ASP A 30 -18.44 -9.70 -40.17
C ASP A 30 -18.37 -10.88 -41.15
N GLN A 31 -18.59 -10.65 -42.45
CA GLN A 31 -18.42 -11.69 -43.50
C GLN A 31 -16.94 -11.98 -43.82
N TYR A 32 -16.07 -11.00 -43.62
CA TYR A 32 -14.62 -11.10 -43.96
C TYR A 32 -13.77 -11.47 -42.75
N PHE A 33 -14.30 -11.31 -41.53
CA PHE A 33 -13.60 -11.63 -40.29
C PHE A 33 -14.32 -12.71 -39.50
N LYS A 34 -14.58 -13.87 -40.15
CA LYS A 34 -15.26 -15.03 -39.51
C LYS A 34 -14.55 -15.51 -38.22
N ASP A 35 -13.25 -15.23 -38.09
CA ASP A 35 -12.44 -15.65 -36.95
C ASP A 35 -12.30 -14.55 -35.86
N ARG A 36 -12.95 -13.38 -36.05
CA ARG A 36 -12.92 -12.31 -35.06
C ARG A 36 -13.72 -12.74 -33.82
N LEU A 37 -13.09 -12.63 -32.64
CA LEU A 37 -13.78 -12.79 -31.37
C LEU A 37 -14.76 -11.64 -31.20
N THR A 38 -16.04 -11.95 -31.15
CA THR A 38 -17.12 -11.02 -30.81
C THR A 38 -17.36 -11.09 -29.30
N ILE A 39 -18.00 -10.08 -28.71
CA ILE A 39 -18.43 -10.10 -27.29
C ILE A 39 -19.21 -11.39 -27.00
N GLU A 40 -20.15 -11.76 -27.85
CA GLU A 40 -20.94 -12.98 -27.68
C GLU A 40 -20.07 -14.25 -27.66
N LYS A 41 -19.14 -14.41 -28.63
CA LYS A 41 -18.23 -15.57 -28.67
C LYS A 41 -17.32 -15.62 -27.46
N THR A 42 -16.82 -14.45 -27.02
CA THR A 42 -15.96 -14.33 -25.84
C THR A 42 -16.68 -14.81 -24.58
N PHE A 43 -17.88 -14.30 -24.34
CA PHE A 43 -18.59 -14.59 -23.09
C PHE A 43 -19.38 -15.90 -23.09
N LYS A 44 -19.61 -16.54 -24.23
CA LYS A 44 -20.12 -17.92 -24.29
C LYS A 44 -19.07 -18.95 -23.86
N SER A 45 -17.78 -18.67 -24.04
CA SER A 45 -16.68 -19.56 -23.67
C SER A 45 -16.13 -19.24 -22.28
N LYS A 46 -15.94 -20.26 -21.45
CA LYS A 46 -15.29 -20.16 -20.14
C LYS A 46 -13.86 -19.65 -20.26
N VAL A 47 -13.06 -20.22 -21.16
CA VAL A 47 -11.65 -19.87 -21.35
C VAL A 47 -11.49 -18.40 -21.74
N TYR A 48 -12.27 -17.91 -22.69
CA TYR A 48 -12.15 -16.51 -23.10
C TYR A 48 -12.69 -15.53 -22.04
N SER A 49 -13.73 -15.93 -21.30
CA SER A 49 -14.21 -15.16 -20.14
C SER A 49 -13.14 -15.07 -19.05
N GLU A 50 -12.43 -16.16 -18.76
CA GLU A 50 -11.31 -16.17 -17.79
C GLU A 50 -10.15 -15.29 -18.25
N GLN A 51 -9.79 -15.32 -19.52
CA GLN A 51 -8.76 -14.45 -20.09
C GLN A 51 -9.14 -12.97 -19.99
N TRP A 52 -10.41 -12.63 -20.27
CA TRP A 52 -10.90 -11.26 -20.10
C TRP A 52 -10.79 -10.78 -18.64
N LEU A 53 -11.20 -11.61 -17.70
CA LEU A 53 -11.11 -11.29 -16.28
C LEU A 53 -9.65 -11.16 -15.81
N ALA A 54 -8.75 -11.99 -16.33
CA ALA A 54 -7.33 -11.90 -16.05
C ALA A 54 -6.73 -10.57 -16.53
N GLU A 55 -7.16 -10.04 -17.68
CA GLU A 55 -6.76 -8.72 -18.16
C GLU A 55 -7.26 -7.58 -17.24
N VAL A 56 -8.47 -7.73 -16.68
CA VAL A 56 -8.96 -6.78 -15.66
C VAL A 56 -8.03 -6.79 -14.43
N PHE A 57 -7.63 -7.97 -13.95
CA PHE A 57 -6.70 -8.08 -12.81
C PHE A 57 -5.29 -7.59 -13.13
N GLN A 58 -4.86 -7.63 -14.38
CA GLN A 58 -3.58 -7.06 -14.81
C GLN A 58 -3.48 -5.55 -14.49
N GLN A 59 -4.61 -4.85 -14.34
CA GLN A 59 -4.62 -3.45 -13.96
C GLN A 59 -4.28 -3.21 -12.48
N PHE A 60 -4.17 -4.25 -11.66
CA PHE A 60 -3.77 -4.14 -10.24
C PHE A 60 -2.26 -4.15 -10.04
N VAL A 61 -1.49 -4.54 -11.06
CA VAL A 61 -0.03 -4.65 -10.99
C VAL A 61 0.65 -3.46 -11.63
N GLY A 62 1.92 -3.29 -11.33
CA GLY A 62 2.74 -2.18 -11.81
C GLY A 62 2.72 -0.95 -10.87
N GLU A 63 3.68 -0.08 -11.05
CA GLU A 63 3.90 1.10 -10.20
C GLU A 63 2.68 2.03 -10.16
N ASN A 64 1.93 2.09 -11.25
CA ASN A 64 0.73 2.92 -11.35
C ASN A 64 -0.41 2.50 -10.39
N ALA A 65 -0.42 1.27 -9.93
CA ALA A 65 -1.40 0.74 -8.98
C ALA A 65 -0.97 0.90 -7.52
N ASP A 66 0.08 1.67 -7.24
CA ASP A 66 0.68 1.87 -5.91
C ASP A 66 1.18 0.55 -5.27
N VAL A 67 1.69 -0.37 -6.07
CA VAL A 67 2.35 -1.58 -5.60
C VAL A 67 3.77 -1.28 -5.12
N ALA A 68 4.34 -2.18 -4.33
CA ALA A 68 5.73 -2.08 -3.91
C ALA A 68 6.66 -2.01 -5.12
N SER A 69 7.58 -1.07 -5.10
CA SER A 69 8.62 -0.93 -6.13
C SER A 69 9.87 -0.26 -5.55
N LYS A 70 10.85 0.00 -6.42
CA LYS A 70 12.10 0.64 -6.00
C LYS A 70 11.90 2.03 -5.39
N GLY A 71 10.99 2.89 -5.88
CA GLY A 71 10.97 4.24 -5.33
C GLY A 71 9.74 5.12 -5.58
N LEU A 72 9.09 4.99 -6.72
CA LEU A 72 7.98 5.88 -7.13
C LEU A 72 6.62 5.42 -6.59
N THR A 73 6.56 4.99 -5.34
CA THR A 73 5.33 4.47 -4.72
C THR A 73 5.09 5.09 -3.34
N PRO A 74 3.86 5.04 -2.84
CA PRO A 74 3.52 5.52 -1.51
C PRO A 74 4.36 4.93 -0.37
N HIS A 75 5.04 3.79 -0.60
CA HIS A 75 5.95 3.18 0.37
C HIS A 75 7.10 4.12 0.78
N CYS A 76 7.51 5.04 -0.12
CA CYS A 76 8.64 5.95 0.11
C CYS A 76 8.25 7.43 0.21
N PHE A 77 6.96 7.79 0.14
CA PHE A 77 6.55 9.19 0.06
C PHE A 77 6.30 9.86 1.41
N ALA A 78 6.07 9.08 2.47
CA ALA A 78 5.71 9.59 3.79
C ALA A 78 6.93 9.83 4.71
N ASP A 79 6.67 10.08 5.98
CA ASP A 79 7.64 10.40 7.01
C ASP A 79 8.32 9.17 7.65
N ASP A 80 8.07 7.98 7.15
CA ASP A 80 8.61 6.70 7.61
C ASP A 80 9.83 6.25 6.80
N MET A 81 9.68 6.16 5.49
CA MET A 81 10.65 5.58 4.58
C MET A 81 10.96 6.53 3.43
N TYR A 82 12.16 6.41 2.85
CA TYR A 82 12.58 7.17 1.69
C TYR A 82 13.39 6.29 0.74
N TYR A 83 13.48 6.73 -0.52
CA TYR A 83 14.35 6.16 -1.52
C TYR A 83 15.56 7.07 -1.72
N GLY A 84 16.75 6.57 -1.43
CA GLY A 84 17.98 7.35 -1.39
C GLY A 84 18.90 7.15 -2.60
N ASP A 85 18.37 6.76 -3.76
CA ASP A 85 19.19 6.57 -4.95
C ASP A 85 19.73 7.92 -5.43
N ARG A 86 21.03 7.95 -5.62
CA ARG A 86 21.90 9.04 -6.11
C ARG A 86 21.38 10.45 -5.80
N ASP A 87 22.27 11.34 -5.40
CA ASP A 87 22.00 12.80 -5.36
C ASP A 87 21.76 13.36 -6.77
N LYS A 88 20.93 12.73 -7.55
CA LYS A 88 20.43 13.34 -8.75
C LYS A 88 19.39 14.36 -8.30
N VAL A 89 19.87 15.56 -7.99
CA VAL A 89 19.15 16.77 -8.36
C VAL A 89 18.55 16.47 -9.72
N TYR A 90 17.22 16.58 -9.84
CA TYR A 90 16.50 16.50 -11.08
C TYR A 90 17.39 16.94 -12.27
N ASP A 91 17.74 16.01 -13.14
CA ASP A 91 18.37 16.31 -14.42
C ASP A 91 17.26 16.37 -15.46
N PRO A 92 16.77 17.61 -15.79
CA PRO A 92 15.68 17.77 -16.74
C PRO A 92 16.06 17.25 -18.14
N SER A 93 17.35 17.07 -18.42
CA SER A 93 17.82 16.53 -19.72
C SER A 93 17.59 15.02 -19.85
N LYS A 94 17.35 14.30 -18.75
CA LYS A 94 17.18 12.84 -18.73
C LYS A 94 15.78 12.37 -18.41
N ASN A 95 14.85 13.29 -18.11
CA ASN A 95 13.49 12.95 -17.66
C ASN A 95 13.46 11.99 -16.45
N GLU A 96 14.53 11.93 -15.67
CA GLU A 96 14.65 11.08 -14.50
C GLU A 96 14.24 11.87 -13.26
N LEU A 97 13.06 11.53 -12.74
CA LEU A 97 12.55 12.05 -11.49
C LEU A 97 13.49 11.69 -10.34
N SER A 98 13.88 12.67 -9.54
CA SER A 98 14.39 12.39 -8.21
C SER A 98 13.24 11.83 -7.38
N TYR A 99 13.38 10.63 -6.85
CA TYR A 99 12.34 10.00 -6.01
C TYR A 99 11.95 10.85 -4.78
N ASN A 100 12.82 11.76 -4.36
CA ASN A 100 12.55 12.68 -3.25
C ASN A 100 11.73 13.93 -3.67
N MET A 101 11.49 14.19 -4.95
CA MET A 101 10.65 15.29 -5.40
C MET A 101 9.26 15.26 -4.77
N PHE A 102 8.73 14.07 -4.52
CA PHE A 102 7.42 13.91 -3.87
C PHE A 102 7.44 14.45 -2.44
N LYS A 103 8.52 14.22 -1.68
CA LYS A 103 8.70 14.79 -0.33
C LYS A 103 8.96 16.29 -0.34
N MET A 104 9.54 16.80 -1.42
CA MET A 104 9.86 18.22 -1.59
C MET A 104 8.72 19.02 -2.22
N GLY A 105 7.65 18.36 -2.65
CA GLY A 105 6.55 19.02 -3.36
C GLY A 105 6.96 19.58 -4.73
N GLU A 106 8.08 19.15 -5.30
CA GLU A 106 8.62 19.65 -6.57
C GLU A 106 8.06 18.94 -7.80
N TYR A 107 7.26 17.88 -7.61
CA TYR A 107 6.62 17.21 -8.73
C TYR A 107 5.52 18.05 -9.38
N THR A 108 5.34 17.85 -10.67
CA THR A 108 4.42 18.59 -11.53
C THR A 108 3.35 17.67 -12.11
N GLU A 109 2.40 18.22 -12.87
CA GLU A 109 1.41 17.41 -13.58
C GLU A 109 2.07 16.49 -14.63
N ALA A 110 3.23 16.88 -15.18
CA ALA A 110 3.99 16.05 -16.10
C ALA A 110 4.54 14.77 -15.45
N ASP A 111 4.73 14.79 -14.14
CA ASP A 111 5.23 13.68 -13.36
C ASP A 111 4.11 12.69 -12.94
N LYS A 112 2.92 12.88 -13.51
CA LYS A 112 1.78 12.00 -13.26
C LYS A 112 2.11 10.55 -13.54
N GLN A 113 1.65 9.70 -12.67
CA GLN A 113 1.62 8.27 -12.92
C GLN A 113 0.39 7.91 -13.77
N GLY A 114 0.48 6.89 -14.60
CA GLY A 114 -0.60 6.44 -15.47
C GLY A 114 -1.82 5.82 -14.76
N THR A 115 -1.95 5.97 -13.45
CA THR A 115 -3.00 5.36 -12.62
C THR A 115 -4.40 5.69 -13.12
N TRP A 116 -4.67 6.93 -13.50
CA TRP A 116 -5.98 7.36 -13.99
C TRP A 116 -6.45 6.53 -15.20
N THR A 117 -5.66 6.54 -16.25
CA THR A 117 -5.98 5.84 -17.50
C THR A 117 -6.06 4.32 -17.27
N GLN A 118 -5.12 3.75 -16.50
CA GLN A 118 -5.09 2.34 -16.17
C GLN A 118 -6.35 1.90 -15.41
N CYS A 119 -6.75 2.65 -14.38
CA CYS A 119 -7.94 2.32 -13.60
C CYS A 119 -9.22 2.42 -14.44
N TYR A 120 -9.41 3.50 -15.22
CA TYR A 120 -10.61 3.62 -16.07
C TYR A 120 -10.67 2.57 -17.18
N PHE A 121 -9.54 2.16 -17.73
CA PHE A 121 -9.48 1.01 -18.65
C PHE A 121 -9.96 -0.28 -17.98
N GLY A 122 -9.46 -0.56 -16.77
CA GLY A 122 -9.90 -1.73 -16.00
C GLY A 122 -11.36 -1.66 -15.56
N ILE A 123 -11.85 -0.48 -15.16
CA ILE A 123 -13.26 -0.25 -14.80
C ILE A 123 -14.18 -0.57 -15.98
N ARG A 124 -13.84 -0.07 -17.18
CA ARG A 124 -14.60 -0.37 -18.41
C ARG A 124 -14.63 -1.86 -18.70
N ASN A 125 -13.47 -2.54 -18.66
CA ASN A 125 -13.39 -3.97 -18.94
C ASN A 125 -14.13 -4.80 -17.90
N ALA A 126 -14.10 -4.41 -16.63
CA ALA A 126 -14.87 -5.03 -15.56
C ALA A 126 -16.39 -4.85 -15.77
N SER A 127 -16.84 -3.64 -16.14
CA SER A 127 -18.26 -3.38 -16.45
C SER A 127 -18.74 -4.23 -17.63
N THR A 128 -17.96 -4.30 -18.71
CA THR A 128 -18.25 -5.19 -19.86
C THR A 128 -18.35 -6.65 -19.43
N PHE A 129 -17.46 -7.12 -18.54
CA PHE A 129 -17.53 -8.48 -18.01
C PHE A 129 -18.82 -8.72 -17.21
N ILE A 130 -19.12 -7.84 -16.26
CA ILE A 130 -20.31 -7.96 -15.39
C ILE A 130 -21.59 -8.04 -16.20
N GLN A 131 -21.69 -7.27 -17.28
CA GLN A 131 -22.87 -7.23 -18.15
C GLN A 131 -23.02 -8.44 -19.05
N ASN A 132 -21.95 -9.13 -19.40
CA ASN A 132 -21.98 -10.14 -20.45
C ASN A 132 -21.75 -11.58 -19.96
N ILE A 133 -21.20 -11.79 -18.73
CA ILE A 133 -20.84 -13.12 -18.24
C ILE A 133 -22.05 -14.08 -18.12
N TYR A 134 -23.25 -13.53 -18.00
CA TYR A 134 -24.48 -14.34 -17.98
C TYR A 134 -24.72 -15.12 -19.29
N MET A 135 -24.08 -14.73 -20.39
CA MET A 135 -24.12 -15.44 -21.67
C MET A 135 -23.32 -16.75 -21.65
N ASN A 136 -22.52 -16.99 -20.61
CA ASN A 136 -21.65 -18.17 -20.56
C ASN A 136 -22.46 -19.44 -20.48
N THR A 137 -22.19 -20.37 -21.41
CA THR A 137 -22.89 -21.66 -21.49
C THR A 137 -22.05 -22.82 -20.95
N GLU A 138 -20.79 -22.58 -20.61
CA GLU A 138 -19.85 -23.59 -20.12
C GLU A 138 -19.65 -23.52 -18.59
N MET A 139 -20.16 -22.47 -17.95
CA MET A 139 -20.10 -22.27 -16.49
C MET A 139 -21.46 -22.58 -15.84
N SER A 140 -21.40 -23.10 -14.62
CA SER A 140 -22.58 -23.19 -13.74
C SER A 140 -23.04 -21.81 -13.27
N ALA A 141 -24.30 -21.70 -12.84
CA ALA A 141 -24.82 -20.44 -12.28
C ALA A 141 -24.01 -19.92 -11.08
N THR A 142 -23.47 -20.84 -10.26
CA THR A 142 -22.63 -20.50 -9.11
C THR A 142 -21.26 -19.96 -9.54
N GLU A 143 -20.65 -20.55 -10.59
CA GLU A 143 -19.42 -20.03 -11.17
C GLU A 143 -19.64 -18.65 -11.80
N ILE A 144 -20.72 -18.45 -12.56
CA ILE A 144 -21.09 -17.15 -13.13
C ILE A 144 -21.23 -16.10 -12.04
N SER A 145 -21.89 -16.43 -10.91
CA SER A 145 -22.02 -15.53 -9.77
C SER A 145 -20.67 -15.18 -9.17
N ASP A 146 -19.80 -16.17 -8.93
CA ASP A 146 -18.47 -15.95 -8.37
C ASP A 146 -17.59 -15.08 -9.29
N TYR A 147 -17.55 -15.37 -10.58
CA TYR A 147 -16.76 -14.60 -11.55
C TYR A 147 -17.28 -13.17 -11.71
N ARG A 148 -18.60 -12.98 -11.68
CA ARG A 148 -19.22 -11.67 -11.68
C ARG A 148 -18.84 -10.87 -10.41
N GLY A 149 -18.86 -11.52 -9.25
CA GLY A 149 -18.41 -10.95 -7.98
C GLY A 149 -16.93 -10.54 -8.02
N GLN A 150 -16.06 -11.34 -8.64
CA GLN A 150 -14.65 -11.00 -8.82
C GLN A 150 -14.46 -9.76 -9.72
N ALA A 151 -15.20 -9.66 -10.83
CA ALA A 151 -15.17 -8.50 -11.72
C ALA A 151 -15.72 -7.24 -11.02
N ARG A 152 -16.77 -7.39 -10.22
CA ARG A 152 -17.37 -6.33 -9.41
C ARG A 152 -16.37 -5.81 -8.34
N PHE A 153 -15.70 -6.73 -7.66
CA PHE A 153 -14.60 -6.38 -6.77
C PHE A 153 -13.52 -5.58 -7.49
N ALA A 154 -13.10 -6.05 -8.68
CA ALA A 154 -12.05 -5.39 -9.45
C ALA A 154 -12.45 -3.94 -9.82
N ARG A 155 -13.69 -3.75 -10.32
CA ARG A 155 -14.23 -2.42 -10.64
C ARG A 155 -14.21 -1.49 -9.44
N ALA A 156 -14.74 -1.95 -8.31
CA ALA A 156 -14.80 -1.18 -7.08
C ALA A 156 -13.41 -0.86 -6.52
N TYR A 157 -12.47 -1.82 -6.55
CA TYR A 157 -11.10 -1.62 -6.08
C TYR A 157 -10.32 -0.63 -6.95
N LEU A 158 -10.52 -0.63 -8.27
CA LEU A 158 -9.93 0.37 -9.17
C LEU A 158 -10.47 1.77 -8.88
N TYR A 159 -11.78 1.92 -8.63
CA TYR A 159 -12.33 3.20 -8.14
C TYR A 159 -11.74 3.60 -6.79
N TRP A 160 -11.48 2.65 -5.89
CA TRP A 160 -10.80 2.92 -4.62
C TRP A 160 -9.38 3.47 -4.83
N LEU A 161 -8.61 2.91 -5.77
CA LEU A 161 -7.27 3.42 -6.12
C LEU A 161 -7.36 4.86 -6.64
N LEU A 162 -8.36 5.17 -7.46
CA LEU A 162 -8.59 6.53 -7.95
C LEU A 162 -8.98 7.48 -6.81
N LEU A 163 -9.96 7.09 -5.98
CA LEU A 163 -10.49 7.93 -4.90
C LEU A 163 -9.42 8.32 -3.89
N ARG A 164 -8.60 7.37 -3.45
CA ARG A 164 -7.54 7.66 -2.47
C ARG A 164 -6.42 8.53 -3.04
N LYS A 165 -6.15 8.44 -4.35
CA LYS A 165 -5.05 9.15 -5.01
C LYS A 165 -5.45 10.53 -5.55
N TYR A 166 -6.56 10.59 -6.27
CA TYR A 166 -7.03 11.81 -6.93
C TYR A 166 -8.17 12.52 -6.19
N GLY A 167 -8.67 11.94 -5.09
CA GLY A 167 -9.89 12.41 -4.42
C GLY A 167 -11.14 12.06 -5.23
N PRO A 168 -12.20 12.86 -5.14
CA PRO A 168 -13.43 12.69 -5.90
C PRO A 168 -13.18 12.51 -7.40
N VAL A 169 -13.85 11.54 -8.03
CA VAL A 169 -13.68 11.19 -9.46
C VAL A 169 -15.03 10.96 -10.12
N PRO A 170 -15.12 10.99 -11.47
CA PRO A 170 -16.33 10.58 -12.18
C PRO A 170 -16.67 9.12 -11.91
N LEU A 171 -17.92 8.85 -11.54
CA LEU A 171 -18.50 7.51 -11.54
C LEU A 171 -19.17 7.29 -12.89
N LEU A 172 -18.71 6.28 -13.64
CA LEU A 172 -19.29 5.93 -14.93
C LEU A 172 -20.59 5.14 -14.73
N PRO A 173 -21.58 5.27 -15.62
CA PRO A 173 -22.77 4.42 -15.61
C PRO A 173 -22.39 2.94 -15.66
N ASP A 174 -23.19 2.11 -14.99
CA ASP A 174 -22.95 0.67 -14.94
C ASP A 174 -23.08 -0.01 -16.31
N GLU A 175 -23.93 0.56 -17.17
CA GLU A 175 -24.14 0.14 -18.56
C GLU A 175 -22.94 0.48 -19.45
N GLY A 176 -22.01 1.30 -18.97
CA GLY A 176 -20.94 1.87 -19.75
C GLY A 176 -21.39 3.14 -20.50
N LEU A 177 -20.48 3.67 -21.30
CA LEU A 177 -20.75 4.85 -22.14
C LEU A 177 -20.98 4.40 -23.57
N ASP A 178 -22.02 4.94 -24.23
CA ASP A 178 -22.17 4.81 -25.68
C ASP A 178 -21.23 5.84 -26.36
N TYR A 179 -20.14 5.37 -26.89
CA TYR A 179 -19.14 6.22 -27.55
C TYR A 179 -19.63 6.82 -28.88
N THR A 180 -20.86 6.54 -29.29
CA THR A 180 -21.54 7.24 -30.40
C THR A 180 -22.27 8.48 -29.94
N ASP A 181 -22.42 8.68 -28.61
CA ASP A 181 -23.00 9.87 -28.02
C ASP A 181 -22.15 11.11 -28.29
N SER A 182 -22.76 12.26 -28.09
CA SER A 182 -22.06 13.54 -28.23
C SER A 182 -20.91 13.66 -27.22
N TYR A 183 -19.88 14.39 -27.57
CA TYR A 183 -18.75 14.65 -26.67
C TYR A 183 -19.21 15.31 -25.34
N ASP A 184 -20.30 16.04 -25.38
CA ASP A 184 -20.89 16.67 -24.21
C ASP A 184 -21.58 15.68 -23.27
N ASP A 185 -22.24 14.67 -23.82
CA ASP A 185 -22.93 13.62 -23.06
C ASP A 185 -21.91 12.65 -22.42
N LEU A 186 -20.76 12.46 -23.06
CA LEU A 186 -19.64 11.67 -22.53
C LEU A 186 -18.86 12.39 -21.41
N ALA A 187 -19.07 13.71 -21.22
CA ALA A 187 -18.35 14.53 -20.26
C ALA A 187 -18.93 14.42 -18.85
N ILE A 188 -18.73 13.31 -18.17
CA ILE A 188 -19.23 13.06 -16.81
C ILE A 188 -18.45 13.89 -15.78
N PRO A 189 -19.14 14.70 -14.93
CA PRO A 189 -18.48 15.47 -13.88
C PRO A 189 -17.96 14.59 -12.75
N ARG A 190 -17.13 15.15 -11.88
CA ARG A 190 -16.68 14.49 -10.64
C ARG A 190 -17.86 14.29 -9.70
N SER A 191 -17.99 13.09 -9.15
CA SER A 191 -18.86 12.80 -8.01
C SER A 191 -18.21 13.30 -6.72
N THR A 192 -19.00 13.53 -5.67
CA THR A 192 -18.45 13.85 -4.33
C THR A 192 -17.68 12.66 -3.74
N TYR A 193 -16.84 12.90 -2.76
CA TYR A 193 -16.14 11.84 -2.03
C TYR A 193 -17.12 10.84 -1.40
N GLU A 194 -18.25 11.36 -0.85
CA GLU A 194 -19.30 10.53 -0.25
C GLU A 194 -20.00 9.65 -1.29
N GLU A 195 -20.38 10.22 -2.45
CA GLU A 195 -20.97 9.46 -3.55
C GLU A 195 -20.01 8.36 -4.05
N CYS A 196 -18.72 8.67 -4.25
CA CYS A 196 -17.72 7.69 -4.64
C CYS A 196 -17.56 6.57 -3.59
N ALA A 197 -17.41 6.94 -2.31
CA ALA A 197 -17.21 5.97 -1.24
C ALA A 197 -18.45 5.07 -1.04
N THR A 198 -19.64 5.61 -1.17
CA THR A 198 -20.91 4.85 -1.10
C THR A 198 -20.98 3.85 -2.24
N TYR A 199 -20.80 4.30 -3.48
CA TYR A 199 -20.80 3.41 -4.66
C TYR A 199 -19.79 2.27 -4.50
N ILE A 200 -18.53 2.58 -4.14
CA ILE A 200 -17.48 1.58 -3.96
C ILE A 200 -17.86 0.59 -2.84
N SER A 201 -18.37 1.09 -1.70
CA SER A 201 -18.80 0.26 -0.58
C SER A 201 -19.91 -0.70 -0.96
N ASP A 202 -20.91 -0.24 -1.72
CA ASP A 202 -22.07 -1.03 -2.14
C ASP A 202 -21.66 -2.09 -3.17
N GLU A 203 -20.81 -1.73 -4.13
CA GLU A 203 -20.24 -2.66 -5.09
C GLU A 203 -19.41 -3.76 -4.41
N LEU A 204 -18.59 -3.42 -3.41
CA LEU A 204 -17.81 -4.40 -2.64
C LEU A 204 -18.71 -5.32 -1.81
N LEU A 205 -19.79 -4.79 -1.24
CA LEU A 205 -20.79 -5.59 -0.53
C LEU A 205 -21.49 -6.57 -1.47
N GLN A 206 -21.89 -6.12 -2.65
CA GLN A 206 -22.50 -6.95 -3.66
C GLN A 206 -21.51 -8.01 -4.18
N ALA A 207 -20.24 -7.64 -4.39
CA ALA A 207 -19.19 -8.58 -4.77
C ALA A 207 -19.03 -9.71 -3.72
N ALA A 208 -19.02 -9.35 -2.42
CA ALA A 208 -18.95 -10.33 -1.34
C ALA A 208 -20.11 -11.34 -1.39
N LYS A 209 -21.34 -10.85 -1.62
CA LYS A 209 -22.54 -11.70 -1.74
C LYS A 209 -22.48 -12.62 -2.96
N GLU A 210 -22.05 -12.09 -4.11
CA GLU A 210 -21.92 -12.88 -5.34
C GLU A 210 -20.85 -13.97 -5.25
N MET A 211 -19.78 -13.73 -4.47
CA MET A 211 -18.71 -14.69 -4.23
C MET A 211 -18.97 -15.65 -3.06
N GLU A 212 -20.06 -15.52 -2.29
CA GLU A 212 -20.23 -16.22 -1.01
C GLU A 212 -20.11 -17.75 -1.13
N SER A 213 -20.63 -18.35 -2.22
CA SER A 213 -20.63 -19.80 -2.40
C SER A 213 -19.25 -20.40 -2.69
N LEU A 214 -18.39 -19.72 -3.48
CA LEU A 214 -17.10 -20.27 -3.95
C LEU A 214 -15.89 -19.43 -3.50
N GLY A 215 -16.12 -18.20 -3.08
CA GLY A 215 -15.08 -17.20 -2.85
C GLY A 215 -14.63 -17.07 -1.39
N MET A 216 -15.02 -17.96 -0.47
CA MET A 216 -14.57 -17.88 0.93
C MET A 216 -13.07 -18.12 1.07
N LYS A 217 -12.50 -19.00 0.27
CA LYS A 217 -11.05 -19.27 0.18
C LYS A 217 -10.67 -19.53 -1.27
N ARG A 218 -9.43 -19.24 -1.62
CA ARG A 218 -8.82 -19.56 -2.91
C ARG A 218 -7.64 -20.51 -2.69
N GLY A 219 -7.41 -21.43 -3.63
CA GLY A 219 -6.20 -22.25 -3.65
C GLY A 219 -4.94 -21.44 -4.02
N GLN A 220 -3.79 -22.11 -4.03
CA GLN A 220 -2.48 -21.49 -4.33
C GLN A 220 -2.51 -20.77 -5.69
N ASP A 221 -3.03 -21.42 -6.73
CA ASP A 221 -3.09 -20.85 -8.09
C ASP A 221 -4.06 -19.68 -8.23
N GLY A 222 -4.99 -19.53 -7.28
CA GLY A 222 -5.95 -18.44 -7.21
C GLY A 222 -5.67 -17.41 -6.11
N SER A 223 -4.49 -17.42 -5.52
CA SER A 223 -4.17 -16.59 -4.35
C SER A 223 -4.27 -15.07 -4.59
N ALA A 224 -4.14 -14.62 -5.85
CA ALA A 224 -4.36 -13.24 -6.26
C ALA A 224 -5.82 -12.90 -6.61
N ARG A 225 -6.71 -13.91 -6.69
CA ARG A 225 -8.14 -13.67 -6.90
C ARG A 225 -8.79 -13.20 -5.61
N PRO A 226 -9.71 -12.23 -5.68
CA PRO A 226 -10.39 -11.75 -4.49
C PRO A 226 -11.25 -12.83 -3.85
N THR A 227 -11.31 -12.76 -2.52
CA THR A 227 -12.22 -13.57 -1.69
C THR A 227 -13.36 -12.69 -1.17
N VAL A 228 -14.36 -13.32 -0.55
CA VAL A 228 -15.37 -12.60 0.25
C VAL A 228 -14.71 -11.68 1.27
N GLY A 229 -13.70 -12.19 1.98
CA GLY A 229 -12.96 -11.41 2.96
C GLY A 229 -12.19 -10.23 2.35
N ALA A 230 -11.66 -10.38 1.14
CA ALA A 230 -11.01 -9.28 0.42
C ALA A 230 -12.00 -8.15 0.09
N ALA A 231 -13.22 -8.50 -0.35
CA ALA A 231 -14.25 -7.53 -0.65
C ALA A 231 -14.73 -6.79 0.61
N LEU A 232 -14.98 -7.50 1.71
CA LEU A 232 -15.37 -6.89 2.98
C LEU A 232 -14.25 -6.03 3.58
N ALA A 233 -13.00 -6.47 3.49
CA ALA A 233 -11.84 -5.73 3.97
C ALA A 233 -11.59 -4.44 3.18
N ALA A 234 -11.70 -4.49 1.85
CA ALA A 234 -11.63 -3.30 1.01
C ALA A 234 -12.77 -2.32 1.34
N ARG A 235 -14.00 -2.84 1.58
CA ARG A 235 -15.15 -2.05 2.04
C ARG A 235 -14.87 -1.35 3.36
N ALA A 236 -14.31 -2.05 4.35
CA ALA A 236 -13.94 -1.46 5.64
C ALA A 236 -12.93 -0.32 5.46
N LYS A 237 -11.94 -0.49 4.58
CA LYS A 237 -10.96 0.56 4.24
C LYS A 237 -11.62 1.80 3.65
N VAL A 238 -12.46 1.63 2.65
CA VAL A 238 -13.18 2.74 2.00
C VAL A 238 -14.03 3.52 3.01
N LEU A 239 -14.78 2.82 3.85
CA LEU A 239 -15.63 3.44 4.87
C LEU A 239 -14.82 4.15 5.96
N LEU A 240 -13.66 3.61 6.36
CA LEU A 240 -12.75 4.28 7.30
C LEU A 240 -12.24 5.62 6.71
N TYR A 241 -11.85 5.62 5.46
CA TYR A 241 -11.38 6.85 4.80
C TYR A 241 -12.51 7.87 4.65
N ALA A 242 -13.73 7.43 4.31
CA ALA A 242 -14.90 8.28 4.24
C ALA A 242 -15.36 8.85 5.60
N ALA A 243 -15.00 8.16 6.70
CA ALA A 243 -15.24 8.62 8.07
C ALA A 243 -14.17 9.58 8.59
N SER A 244 -12.96 9.55 7.98
CA SER A 244 -11.80 10.30 8.46
C SER A 244 -11.90 11.80 8.16
N PRO A 245 -11.17 12.67 8.92
CA PRO A 245 -11.29 14.13 8.84
C PRO A 245 -11.17 14.74 7.45
N LEU A 246 -10.39 14.16 6.55
CA LEU A 246 -10.26 14.67 5.18
C LEU A 246 -11.60 14.67 4.42
N ALA A 247 -12.47 13.68 4.65
CA ALA A 247 -13.71 13.46 3.92
C ALA A 247 -14.99 13.69 4.76
N ASN A 248 -14.85 13.97 6.07
CA ASN A 248 -15.95 14.03 7.01
C ASN A 248 -15.78 15.21 7.97
N GLY A 249 -16.46 16.31 7.68
CA GLY A 249 -16.37 17.56 8.45
C GLY A 249 -15.16 18.42 8.07
N ASN A 250 -14.72 18.37 6.83
CA ASN A 250 -13.55 19.11 6.37
C ASN A 250 -13.91 20.57 6.03
N ASN A 251 -13.56 21.50 6.92
CA ASN A 251 -13.78 22.93 6.77
C ASN A 251 -12.51 23.71 6.38
N SER A 252 -11.47 23.01 5.89
CA SER A 252 -10.22 23.65 5.47
C SER A 252 -10.41 24.54 4.22
N GLY A 253 -9.48 25.48 4.03
CA GLY A 253 -9.42 26.29 2.80
C GLY A 253 -9.26 25.42 1.55
N TYR A 254 -8.53 24.31 1.63
CA TYR A 254 -8.41 23.35 0.55
C TYR A 254 -9.77 22.75 0.14
N ALA A 255 -10.56 22.28 1.13
CA ALA A 255 -11.88 21.70 0.86
C ALA A 255 -12.86 22.73 0.26
N ALA A 256 -12.70 24.00 0.62
CA ALA A 256 -13.51 25.08 0.04
C ALA A 256 -13.22 25.33 -1.44
N LEU A 257 -11.99 25.06 -1.88
CA LEU A 257 -11.54 25.23 -3.27
C LEU A 257 -11.79 23.98 -4.14
N LEU A 258 -11.99 22.82 -3.52
CA LEU A 258 -12.24 21.57 -4.25
C LEU A 258 -13.73 21.48 -4.63
N VAL A 259 -14.08 22.04 -5.78
CA VAL A 259 -15.44 22.13 -6.31
C VAL A 259 -15.53 21.59 -7.74
N ASP A 260 -16.73 21.22 -8.16
CA ASP A 260 -17.02 20.94 -9.58
C ASP A 260 -17.22 22.22 -10.39
N LYS A 261 -17.55 22.09 -11.68
CA LYS A 261 -17.80 23.23 -12.58
C LYS A 261 -19.03 24.08 -12.19
N GLN A 262 -19.94 23.51 -11.40
CA GLN A 262 -21.14 24.16 -10.89
C GLN A 262 -20.93 24.80 -9.51
N GLY A 263 -19.74 24.66 -8.93
CA GLY A 263 -19.43 25.17 -7.59
C GLY A 263 -19.88 24.25 -6.45
N LYS A 264 -20.34 23.00 -6.74
CA LYS A 264 -20.65 22.00 -5.72
C LYS A 264 -19.37 21.55 -5.03
N ARG A 265 -19.34 21.62 -3.70
CA ARG A 265 -18.22 21.09 -2.90
C ARG A 265 -18.12 19.57 -3.06
N LEU A 266 -16.90 19.08 -3.28
CA LEU A 266 -16.63 17.66 -3.49
C LEU A 266 -16.21 16.93 -2.20
N LEU A 267 -15.86 17.66 -1.13
CA LEU A 267 -15.64 17.12 0.22
C LEU A 267 -16.74 17.62 1.16
N SER A 268 -17.18 16.78 2.10
CA SER A 268 -18.22 17.14 3.06
C SER A 268 -17.69 18.06 4.15
N VAL A 269 -18.40 19.15 4.38
CA VAL A 269 -18.16 20.07 5.51
C VAL A 269 -18.91 19.61 6.77
N ASP A 270 -19.90 18.75 6.63
CA ASP A 270 -20.70 18.23 7.73
C ASP A 270 -20.03 16.99 8.32
N PHE A 271 -19.79 17.01 9.62
CA PHE A 271 -19.32 15.85 10.35
C PHE A 271 -20.49 14.91 10.67
N LYS A 272 -20.36 13.64 10.29
CA LYS A 272 -21.32 12.57 10.58
C LYS A 272 -20.62 11.44 11.34
N GLU A 273 -20.88 11.35 12.65
CA GLU A 273 -20.28 10.34 13.51
C GLU A 273 -20.65 8.90 13.09
N GLU A 274 -21.84 8.70 12.52
CA GLU A 274 -22.32 7.41 12.00
C GLU A 274 -21.37 6.79 10.96
N LYS A 275 -20.60 7.60 10.22
CA LYS A 275 -19.60 7.08 9.28
C LYS A 275 -18.52 6.23 9.98
N TRP A 276 -18.10 6.63 11.18
CA TRP A 276 -17.19 5.85 12.00
C TRP A 276 -17.82 4.54 12.46
N ALA A 277 -19.10 4.57 12.84
CA ALA A 277 -19.82 3.36 13.20
C ALA A 277 -19.93 2.38 12.01
N LYS A 278 -20.19 2.89 10.80
CA LYS A 278 -20.20 2.08 9.56
C LYS A 278 -18.83 1.47 9.26
N ALA A 279 -17.75 2.22 9.48
CA ALA A 279 -16.39 1.72 9.32
C ALA A 279 -16.07 0.62 10.34
N ALA A 280 -16.44 0.79 11.61
CA ALA A 280 -16.27 -0.21 12.66
C ALA A 280 -17.08 -1.49 12.34
N ALA A 281 -18.34 -1.36 11.93
CA ALA A 281 -19.18 -2.50 11.56
C ALA A 281 -18.60 -3.27 10.36
N ALA A 282 -18.10 -2.57 9.35
CA ALA A 282 -17.45 -3.21 8.20
C ALA A 282 -16.15 -3.94 8.57
N ALA A 283 -15.35 -3.40 9.48
CA ALA A 283 -14.17 -4.10 10.00
C ALA A 283 -14.58 -5.33 10.83
N ARG A 284 -15.65 -5.21 11.64
CA ARG A 284 -16.23 -6.31 12.39
C ARG A 284 -16.75 -7.42 11.47
N ASP A 285 -17.36 -7.11 10.34
CA ASP A 285 -17.77 -8.10 9.33
C ASP A 285 -16.60 -9.01 8.91
N VAL A 286 -15.38 -8.45 8.75
CA VAL A 286 -14.17 -9.22 8.41
C VAL A 286 -13.70 -10.08 9.58
N ILE A 287 -13.72 -9.52 10.79
CA ILE A 287 -13.30 -10.23 12.02
C ILE A 287 -14.21 -11.44 12.28
N GLU A 288 -15.52 -11.26 12.15
CA GLU A 288 -16.52 -12.29 12.40
C GLU A 288 -16.60 -13.38 11.29
N LEU A 289 -15.96 -13.17 10.13
CA LEU A 289 -15.76 -14.26 9.17
C LEU A 289 -14.99 -15.43 9.78
N GLY A 290 -14.07 -15.18 10.73
CA GLY A 290 -13.29 -16.20 11.43
C GLY A 290 -12.27 -16.94 10.54
N VAL A 291 -11.98 -16.45 9.32
CA VAL A 291 -11.06 -17.11 8.37
C VAL A 291 -9.63 -16.57 8.44
N TYR A 292 -9.45 -15.37 8.98
CA TYR A 292 -8.15 -14.72 9.14
C TYR A 292 -7.72 -14.70 10.60
N LYS A 293 -6.42 -14.72 10.83
CA LYS A 293 -5.82 -14.59 12.16
C LYS A 293 -4.42 -14.01 12.07
N LEU A 294 -3.94 -13.39 13.14
CA LEU A 294 -2.54 -12.99 13.24
C LEU A 294 -1.65 -14.25 13.21
N TYR A 295 -0.60 -14.19 12.41
CA TYR A 295 0.37 -15.27 12.36
C TYR A 295 1.26 -15.26 13.60
N THR A 296 1.58 -16.44 14.11
CA THR A 296 2.55 -16.64 15.20
C THR A 296 3.50 -17.77 14.86
N ALA A 297 4.79 -17.49 14.99
CA ALA A 297 5.84 -18.51 14.93
C ALA A 297 6.01 -19.15 16.31
N PRO A 298 6.28 -20.45 16.39
CA PRO A 298 6.46 -21.13 17.67
C PRO A 298 7.71 -20.65 18.41
N PHE A 299 7.64 -20.63 19.73
CA PHE A 299 8.79 -20.38 20.61
C PHE A 299 9.87 -21.46 20.40
N GLN A 300 11.11 -21.03 20.32
CA GLN A 300 12.28 -21.90 20.20
C GLN A 300 13.22 -21.70 21.39
N GLU A 301 13.42 -22.74 22.18
CA GLU A 301 14.16 -22.64 23.44
C GLU A 301 15.67 -22.57 23.24
N THR A 302 16.20 -23.31 22.30
CA THR A 302 17.65 -23.54 22.13
C THR A 302 18.11 -23.33 20.68
N GLY A 303 19.42 -23.26 20.47
CA GLY A 303 20.03 -23.05 19.16
C GLY A 303 20.42 -21.59 18.90
N ASP A 304 21.06 -21.37 17.76
CA ASP A 304 21.49 -20.03 17.36
C ASP A 304 20.30 -19.10 17.08
N ASP A 305 19.17 -19.68 16.66
CA ASP A 305 17.91 -19.02 16.38
C ASP A 305 16.93 -19.02 17.57
N ALA A 306 17.41 -19.32 18.79
CA ALA A 306 16.57 -19.33 19.97
C ALA A 306 15.85 -17.97 20.15
N THR A 307 14.58 -18.04 20.54
CA THR A 307 13.74 -16.87 20.73
C THR A 307 14.33 -15.91 21.76
N VAL A 308 14.37 -14.63 21.42
CA VAL A 308 14.66 -13.56 22.37
C VAL A 308 13.38 -13.25 23.11
N LYS A 309 13.29 -13.68 24.37
CA LYS A 309 12.09 -13.47 25.18
C LYS A 309 11.89 -11.98 25.46
N PRO A 310 10.65 -11.46 25.34
CA PRO A 310 10.31 -10.17 25.95
C PRO A 310 10.59 -10.16 27.45
N PRO A 311 10.72 -9.00 28.09
CA PRO A 311 10.85 -8.90 29.54
C PRO A 311 9.71 -9.59 30.26
N GLU A 312 9.97 -10.00 31.50
CA GLU A 312 8.93 -10.61 32.33
C GLU A 312 7.79 -9.61 32.60
N ASP A 313 6.59 -10.01 32.26
CA ASP A 313 5.34 -9.30 32.54
C ASP A 313 4.33 -10.27 33.12
N HIS A 314 3.80 -9.95 34.33
CA HIS A 314 2.90 -10.84 35.07
C HIS A 314 1.57 -11.11 34.33
N ASN A 315 1.16 -10.26 33.39
CA ASN A 315 -0.06 -10.43 32.61
C ASN A 315 0.11 -11.32 31.39
N PHE A 316 1.32 -11.36 30.80
CA PHE A 316 1.52 -11.92 29.46
C PHE A 316 2.57 -13.02 29.38
N SER A 317 3.67 -12.95 30.16
CA SER A 317 4.83 -13.87 29.99
C SER A 317 4.51 -15.32 30.30
N GLY A 318 3.61 -15.60 31.25
CA GLY A 318 3.20 -16.94 31.65
C GLY A 318 2.01 -17.52 30.87
N LYS A 319 1.45 -16.78 29.91
CA LYS A 319 0.28 -17.21 29.15
C LYS A 319 0.65 -17.50 27.70
N ASN A 320 -0.02 -18.50 27.15
CA ASN A 320 0.09 -18.81 25.72
C ASN A 320 -0.71 -17.81 24.88
N TRP A 321 -0.36 -17.70 23.61
CA TRP A 321 -1.12 -16.98 22.61
C TRP A 321 -2.57 -17.52 22.55
N PRO A 322 -3.61 -16.67 22.48
CA PRO A 322 -3.56 -15.20 22.28
C PRO A 322 -3.50 -14.34 23.55
N GLU A 323 -3.55 -14.91 24.76
CA GLU A 323 -3.57 -14.15 26.01
C GLU A 323 -2.18 -13.66 26.44
N GLY A 324 -1.12 -14.20 25.86
CA GLY A 324 0.26 -13.85 26.14
C GLY A 324 1.22 -14.40 25.08
N TRP A 325 2.53 -14.34 25.36
CA TRP A 325 3.58 -14.69 24.42
C TRP A 325 4.45 -15.87 24.83
N ALA A 326 4.06 -16.67 25.83
CA ALA A 326 4.88 -17.75 26.38
C ALA A 326 5.30 -18.80 25.34
N ASN A 327 4.45 -19.08 24.35
CA ASN A 327 4.64 -20.14 23.36
C ASN A 327 4.95 -19.62 21.94
N ILE A 328 5.23 -18.31 21.77
CA ILE A 328 5.51 -17.73 20.46
C ILE A 328 6.89 -17.06 20.42
N ASP A 329 7.42 -16.90 19.20
CA ASP A 329 8.55 -16.03 18.91
C ASP A 329 8.03 -14.72 18.28
N PRO A 330 7.98 -13.60 19.01
CA PRO A 330 7.41 -12.36 18.51
C PRO A 330 8.16 -11.79 17.29
N THR A 331 9.50 -11.94 17.22
CA THR A 331 10.28 -11.45 16.09
C THR A 331 9.94 -12.21 14.81
N LYS A 332 9.95 -13.54 14.87
CA LYS A 332 9.60 -14.40 13.75
C LYS A 332 8.13 -14.32 13.40
N SER A 333 7.24 -14.16 14.39
CA SER A 333 5.80 -13.97 14.18
C SER A 333 5.47 -12.74 13.35
N TYR A 334 6.30 -11.70 13.44
CA TYR A 334 6.15 -10.52 12.59
C TYR A 334 6.88 -10.66 11.26
N ALA A 335 8.17 -11.04 11.26
CA ALA A 335 9.01 -11.07 10.07
C ALA A 335 8.48 -12.03 8.99
N GLN A 336 8.04 -13.23 9.38
CA GLN A 336 7.64 -14.29 8.46
C GLN A 336 6.33 -13.99 7.70
N VAL A 337 5.55 -13.02 8.14
CA VAL A 337 4.39 -12.52 7.38
C VAL A 337 4.81 -11.91 6.03
N PHE A 338 6.04 -11.38 5.94
CA PHE A 338 6.50 -10.53 4.83
C PHE A 338 7.66 -11.11 4.02
N ASP A 339 8.52 -11.92 4.66
CA ASP A 339 9.83 -12.28 4.11
C ASP A 339 9.79 -13.41 3.06
N GLY A 340 8.65 -14.04 2.85
CA GLY A 340 8.48 -15.17 1.93
C GLY A 340 8.57 -16.54 2.59
N THR A 341 8.75 -16.61 3.90
CA THR A 341 8.64 -17.89 4.65
C THR A 341 7.27 -18.52 4.47
N LEU A 342 6.22 -17.69 4.40
CA LEU A 342 4.86 -18.14 4.16
C LEU A 342 4.49 -17.92 2.68
N SER A 343 3.88 -18.93 2.05
CA SER A 343 3.26 -18.75 0.75
C SER A 343 2.02 -17.84 0.87
N ALA A 344 1.58 -17.25 -0.23
CA ALA A 344 0.39 -16.40 -0.22
C ALA A 344 -0.86 -17.12 0.35
N SER A 345 -1.10 -18.35 -0.06
CA SER A 345 -2.23 -19.15 0.45
C SER A 345 -2.02 -19.70 1.87
N GLY A 346 -0.78 -19.83 2.31
CA GLY A 346 -0.39 -20.29 3.65
C GLY A 346 -0.30 -19.17 4.69
N ASN A 347 -0.37 -17.90 4.29
CA ASN A 347 -0.29 -16.75 5.19
C ASN A 347 -1.67 -16.42 5.77
N PRO A 348 -1.92 -16.71 7.07
CA PRO A 348 -3.23 -16.51 7.67
C PRO A 348 -3.60 -15.03 7.89
N GLU A 349 -2.64 -14.12 7.80
CA GLU A 349 -2.88 -12.67 7.87
C GLU A 349 -3.24 -12.06 6.51
N LEU A 350 -2.82 -12.67 5.41
CA LEU A 350 -3.01 -12.12 4.09
C LEU A 350 -4.48 -12.21 3.66
N ILE A 351 -5.11 -11.06 3.49
CA ILE A 351 -6.50 -10.95 3.03
C ILE A 351 -6.55 -10.76 1.53
N PHE A 352 -5.70 -9.86 1.01
CA PHE A 352 -5.64 -9.57 -0.40
C PHE A 352 -4.22 -9.19 -0.82
N THR A 353 -3.76 -9.80 -1.91
CA THR A 353 -2.56 -9.40 -2.66
C THR A 353 -2.95 -9.06 -4.09
N ARG A 354 -2.28 -8.09 -4.68
CA ARG A 354 -2.54 -7.71 -6.07
C ARG A 354 -1.86 -8.63 -7.09
N GLY A 355 -1.13 -9.62 -6.62
CA GLY A 355 -0.43 -10.62 -7.45
C GLY A 355 0.84 -10.06 -8.07
N SER A 356 1.51 -10.88 -8.81
CA SER A 356 2.71 -10.70 -9.60
C SER A 356 3.92 -10.03 -8.93
N ASN A 357 4.87 -10.88 -8.58
CA ASN A 357 6.27 -10.51 -8.48
C ASN A 357 6.93 -10.90 -9.80
N GLN A 358 6.70 -10.13 -10.85
CA GLN A 358 7.48 -10.28 -12.08
C GLN A 358 8.94 -9.99 -11.76
N PRO A 359 9.90 -10.73 -12.35
CA PRO A 359 11.31 -10.38 -12.24
C PRO A 359 11.51 -8.89 -12.62
N ASN A 360 12.20 -8.15 -11.74
CA ASN A 360 12.46 -6.71 -11.84
C ASN A 360 11.27 -5.78 -11.54
N GLU A 361 10.18 -6.27 -10.98
CA GLU A 361 9.04 -5.47 -10.54
C GLU A 361 8.59 -5.84 -9.12
N GLY A 362 7.82 -4.97 -8.50
CA GLY A 362 7.17 -5.24 -7.23
C GLY A 362 8.13 -5.35 -6.04
N ILE A 363 7.77 -6.25 -5.12
CA ILE A 363 8.46 -6.39 -3.83
C ILE A 363 9.90 -6.88 -3.97
N ASP A 364 10.23 -7.64 -5.02
CA ASP A 364 11.60 -8.12 -5.27
C ASP A 364 12.55 -6.94 -5.51
N GLN A 365 12.13 -5.93 -6.29
CA GLN A 365 12.91 -4.72 -6.49
C GLN A 365 13.10 -3.96 -5.18
N MET A 366 12.07 -3.87 -4.35
CA MET A 366 12.17 -3.25 -3.05
C MET A 366 13.19 -3.96 -2.17
N VAL A 367 13.22 -5.31 -2.14
CA VAL A 367 14.19 -6.12 -1.39
C VAL A 367 15.61 -5.90 -1.89
N ILE A 368 15.84 -5.87 -3.20
CA ILE A 368 17.18 -5.61 -3.78
C ILE A 368 17.70 -4.25 -3.31
N HIS A 369 16.84 -3.24 -3.24
CA HIS A 369 17.15 -1.91 -2.74
C HIS A 369 17.32 -1.83 -1.21
N GLN A 370 16.82 -2.82 -0.46
CA GLN A 370 16.99 -2.95 0.99
C GLN A 370 18.28 -3.69 1.37
N LEU A 371 18.75 -4.61 0.52
CA LEU A 371 19.98 -5.38 0.78
C LEU A 371 21.21 -4.45 0.83
N PRO A 372 22.16 -4.69 1.77
CA PRO A 372 23.37 -3.88 1.89
C PRO A 372 24.34 -4.12 0.73
N ARG A 373 25.28 -3.21 0.53
CA ARG A 373 26.33 -3.34 -0.52
C ARG A 373 27.20 -4.58 -0.36
N SER A 374 27.45 -5.00 0.88
CA SER A 374 28.17 -6.25 1.17
C SER A 374 27.41 -7.52 0.74
N ALA A 375 26.11 -7.42 0.49
CA ALA A 375 25.26 -8.44 -0.13
C ALA A 375 24.97 -8.12 -1.61
N THR A 376 25.80 -7.30 -2.24
CA THR A 376 25.66 -6.80 -3.61
C THR A 376 24.36 -6.05 -3.90
N GLY A 377 23.55 -5.78 -2.88
CA GLY A 377 22.33 -5.00 -2.97
C GLY A 377 22.58 -3.51 -3.25
N TRP A 378 21.49 -2.75 -3.45
CA TRP A 378 21.59 -1.33 -3.78
C TRP A 378 21.69 -0.41 -2.54
N ASN A 379 21.26 -0.88 -1.35
CA ASN A 379 21.38 -0.14 -0.08
C ASN A 379 20.79 1.29 -0.15
N THR A 380 19.59 1.44 -0.72
CA THR A 380 18.99 2.74 -1.02
C THR A 380 17.64 2.98 -0.35
N HIS A 381 16.97 1.96 0.17
CA HIS A 381 15.79 2.14 1.00
C HIS A 381 16.19 2.42 2.45
N GLY A 382 15.87 3.60 2.93
CA GLY A 382 16.17 4.03 4.28
C GLY A 382 14.94 4.38 5.10
N LEU A 383 15.12 4.32 6.43
CA LEU A 383 14.13 4.72 7.42
C LEU A 383 14.53 6.05 8.06
N THR A 384 13.54 6.82 8.50
CA THR A 384 13.78 8.06 9.23
C THR A 384 14.05 7.79 10.71
N GLN A 385 14.80 8.66 11.39
CA GLN A 385 14.98 8.60 12.85
C GLN A 385 13.64 8.62 13.58
N LYS A 386 12.67 9.38 13.08
CA LYS A 386 11.32 9.46 13.62
C LYS A 386 10.64 8.10 13.70
N LEU A 387 10.72 7.30 12.64
CA LEU A 387 10.19 5.94 12.66
C LEU A 387 11.00 5.03 13.58
N VAL A 388 12.31 5.10 13.54
CA VAL A 388 13.20 4.31 14.41
C VAL A 388 12.89 4.56 15.88
N ASP A 389 12.58 5.81 16.24
CA ASP A 389 12.19 6.19 17.61
C ASP A 389 10.73 5.90 17.94
N ALA A 390 9.87 5.68 16.93
CA ALA A 390 8.49 5.30 17.16
C ALA A 390 8.34 3.89 17.74
N TYR A 391 9.25 2.96 17.40
CA TYR A 391 9.28 1.64 18.03
C TYR A 391 9.49 1.77 19.54
N TYR A 392 8.80 0.96 20.31
CA TYR A 392 8.90 0.95 21.78
C TYR A 392 10.19 0.27 22.27
N MET A 393 10.49 0.48 23.53
CA MET A 393 11.31 -0.46 24.29
C MET A 393 10.54 -1.77 24.47
N ASN A 394 11.23 -2.85 24.77
CA ASN A 394 10.61 -4.17 24.91
C ASN A 394 9.63 -4.29 26.12
N ASP A 395 9.69 -3.34 27.05
CA ASP A 395 8.73 -3.20 28.15
C ASP A 395 7.53 -2.29 27.82
N GLY A 396 7.45 -1.81 26.57
CA GLY A 396 6.38 -0.93 26.09
C GLY A 396 6.56 0.56 26.41
N THR A 397 7.68 0.95 27.03
CA THR A 397 8.01 2.37 27.28
C THR A 397 8.59 3.05 26.04
N ASP A 398 8.69 4.37 26.10
CA ASP A 398 9.35 5.17 25.06
C ASP A 398 10.86 5.00 25.07
N VAL A 399 11.47 5.11 23.88
CA VAL A 399 12.92 5.15 23.74
C VAL A 399 13.47 6.39 24.43
N PRO A 400 14.53 6.27 25.23
CA PRO A 400 15.22 7.43 25.79
C PRO A 400 15.68 8.39 24.67
N GLY A 401 15.33 9.64 24.77
CA GLY A 401 15.68 10.66 23.78
C GLY A 401 14.79 10.69 22.52
N LYS A 402 13.65 10.01 22.56
CA LYS A 402 12.67 10.02 21.47
C LYS A 402 12.27 11.45 21.10
N ASP A 403 12.26 11.72 19.80
CA ASP A 403 11.81 12.98 19.18
C ASP A 403 12.51 14.27 19.67
N LYS A 404 13.65 14.17 20.37
CA LYS A 404 14.37 15.35 20.86
C LYS A 404 14.76 16.30 19.72
N GLU A 405 15.34 15.75 18.67
CA GLU A 405 15.86 16.48 17.52
C GLU A 405 14.79 17.22 16.73
N ILE A 406 13.55 16.76 16.79
CA ILE A 406 12.40 17.41 16.14
C ILE A 406 11.59 18.26 17.12
N GLY A 407 12.12 18.52 18.33
CA GLY A 407 11.51 19.38 19.33
C GLY A 407 10.28 18.83 20.05
N ARG A 408 9.97 17.55 19.88
CA ARG A 408 8.79 16.91 20.49
C ARG A 408 9.06 16.22 21.81
N GLY A 409 10.30 15.80 22.05
CA GLY A 409 10.74 15.12 23.28
C GLY A 409 11.60 16.00 24.14
N ASN A 410 11.72 15.62 25.43
CA ASN A 410 12.69 16.20 26.34
C ASN A 410 14.01 15.41 26.38
N GLY A 411 14.17 14.48 25.48
CA GLY A 411 15.09 13.36 25.42
C GLY A 411 16.56 13.69 25.31
N SER A 412 17.14 14.18 26.37
CA SER A 412 18.61 14.34 26.45
C SER A 412 19.37 13.04 26.68
N ASN A 413 18.69 11.90 26.87
CA ASN A 413 19.27 10.70 27.48
C ASN A 413 19.25 9.47 26.56
N ARG A 414 19.68 9.61 25.29
CA ARG A 414 19.93 8.41 24.47
C ARG A 414 21.00 7.56 25.13
N SER A 415 20.79 6.25 25.14
CA SER A 415 21.75 5.29 25.69
C SER A 415 23.08 5.43 24.95
N THR A 416 24.19 5.48 25.66
CA THR A 416 25.55 5.58 25.14
C THR A 416 26.32 4.27 25.36
N GLY A 417 27.45 4.12 24.67
CA GLY A 417 28.28 2.92 24.74
C GLY A 417 27.89 1.85 23.72
N TYR A 418 28.61 0.75 23.80
CA TYR A 418 28.56 -0.34 22.81
C TYR A 418 28.54 -1.69 23.49
N VAL A 419 27.93 -2.68 22.83
CA VAL A 419 27.98 -4.08 23.26
C VAL A 419 29.44 -4.54 23.25
N THR A 420 29.95 -4.97 24.40
CA THR A 420 31.29 -5.56 24.54
C THR A 420 31.28 -7.02 24.14
N GLN A 421 32.46 -7.64 23.97
CA GLN A 421 32.56 -9.08 23.73
C GLN A 421 32.02 -9.88 24.92
N ASP A 422 32.23 -9.39 26.15
CA ASP A 422 31.71 -10.05 27.36
C ASP A 422 30.18 -9.94 27.44
N ASP A 423 29.59 -8.80 27.11
CA ASP A 423 28.13 -8.64 27.01
C ASP A 423 27.53 -9.61 25.98
N TYR A 424 28.20 -9.76 24.82
CA TYR A 424 27.78 -10.69 23.77
C TYR A 424 27.86 -12.15 24.23
N ASN A 425 28.97 -12.54 24.83
CA ASN A 425 29.15 -13.89 25.36
C ASN A 425 28.13 -14.21 26.49
N ALA A 426 27.83 -13.23 27.32
CA ALA A 426 26.81 -13.32 28.36
C ALA A 426 25.35 -13.22 27.79
N LYS A 427 25.18 -13.00 26.48
CA LYS A 427 23.86 -12.84 25.82
C LYS A 427 23.00 -11.72 26.42
N LYS A 428 23.64 -10.68 26.99
CA LYS A 428 22.99 -9.65 27.80
C LYS A 428 22.05 -8.75 26.99
N TYR A 429 22.41 -8.41 25.75
CA TYR A 429 21.66 -7.48 24.90
C TYR A 429 21.20 -8.15 23.58
N ARG A 430 20.81 -9.41 23.63
CA ARG A 430 20.28 -10.09 22.43
C ARG A 430 19.12 -9.30 21.80
N PRO A 431 19.06 -9.23 20.44
CA PRO A 431 19.91 -9.91 19.45
C PRO A 431 21.15 -9.12 19.03
N LEU A 432 21.56 -8.07 19.77
CA LEU A 432 22.72 -7.26 19.42
C LEU A 432 24.03 -8.06 19.47
N ARG A 433 24.95 -7.70 18.57
CA ARG A 433 26.29 -8.27 18.50
C ARG A 433 27.34 -7.27 19.00
N THR A 434 28.56 -7.73 19.19
CA THR A 434 29.70 -6.89 19.63
C THR A 434 29.87 -5.66 18.74
N GLY A 435 30.13 -4.51 19.36
CA GLY A 435 30.35 -3.21 18.69
C GLY A 435 29.08 -2.45 18.33
N VAL A 436 27.89 -3.02 18.51
CA VAL A 436 26.61 -2.34 18.26
C VAL A 436 26.32 -1.33 19.37
N SER A 437 25.82 -0.16 19.00
CA SER A 437 25.41 0.89 19.95
C SER A 437 24.29 0.44 20.89
N LEU A 438 24.44 0.72 22.18
CA LEU A 438 23.43 0.38 23.20
C LEU A 438 22.11 1.16 23.05
N GLN A 439 22.02 2.18 22.20
CA GLN A 439 20.74 2.83 21.87
C GLN A 439 19.74 1.88 21.16
N TYR A 440 20.24 0.76 20.62
CA TYR A 440 19.43 -0.28 19.99
C TYR A 440 19.17 -1.47 20.91
N ALA A 441 19.64 -1.43 22.14
CA ALA A 441 19.39 -2.50 23.13
C ALA A 441 17.96 -2.43 23.65
N ASN A 442 17.43 -3.60 24.01
CA ASN A 442 16.12 -3.74 24.65
C ASN A 442 14.95 -3.08 23.90
N ARG A 443 15.04 -3.08 22.55
CA ARG A 443 13.93 -2.60 21.71
C ARG A 443 12.90 -3.73 21.52
N GLU A 444 11.68 -3.34 21.16
CA GLU A 444 10.63 -4.32 20.86
C GLU A 444 11.01 -5.23 19.68
N PRO A 445 10.48 -6.48 19.62
CA PRO A 445 10.83 -7.46 18.59
C PRO A 445 10.63 -7.00 17.15
N ARG A 446 9.58 -6.20 16.87
CA ARG A 446 9.31 -5.65 15.54
C ARG A 446 10.40 -4.68 15.06
N PHE A 447 11.10 -4.00 15.97
CA PHE A 447 12.26 -3.17 15.63
C PHE A 447 13.36 -4.02 14.99
N TYR A 448 13.73 -5.15 15.61
CA TYR A 448 14.78 -6.02 15.09
C TYR A 448 14.38 -6.74 13.79
N ALA A 449 13.10 -7.00 13.60
CA ALA A 449 12.56 -7.57 12.37
C ALA A 449 12.55 -6.58 11.20
N SER A 450 12.47 -5.27 11.48
CA SER A 450 12.18 -4.26 10.46
C SER A 450 13.35 -3.33 10.15
N VAL A 451 14.18 -3.01 11.15
CA VAL A 451 15.21 -1.96 11.05
C VAL A 451 16.59 -2.57 10.84
N ALA A 452 17.24 -2.16 9.75
CA ALA A 452 18.66 -2.40 9.54
C ALA A 452 19.45 -1.23 10.15
N TYR A 453 19.78 -1.34 11.42
CA TYR A 453 20.62 -0.39 12.15
C TYR A 453 22.12 -0.68 11.92
N SER A 454 22.99 0.29 12.15
CA SER A 454 24.45 0.12 12.03
C SER A 454 24.95 -0.96 13.00
N GLY A 455 25.53 -2.04 12.45
CA GLY A 455 25.93 -3.24 13.17
C GLY A 455 24.89 -4.37 13.13
N SER A 456 23.80 -4.23 12.37
CA SER A 456 22.81 -5.30 12.18
C SER A 456 23.39 -6.50 11.44
N PHE A 457 22.85 -7.68 11.75
CA PHE A 457 23.34 -8.95 11.20
C PHE A 457 22.48 -9.41 10.03
N TRP A 458 23.14 -9.92 8.97
CA TRP A 458 22.54 -10.43 7.74
C TRP A 458 23.04 -11.83 7.48
N THR A 459 22.15 -12.80 7.40
CA THR A 459 22.50 -14.22 7.22
C THR A 459 22.91 -14.54 5.79
N LEU A 460 22.21 -14.04 4.77
CA LEU A 460 22.55 -14.13 3.35
C LEU A 460 22.86 -15.58 2.90
N LEU A 461 21.98 -16.53 3.24
CA LEU A 461 22.29 -17.97 3.08
C LEU A 461 22.41 -18.41 1.63
N ASN A 462 21.83 -17.71 0.67
CA ASN A 462 21.93 -17.99 -0.76
C ASN A 462 23.22 -17.43 -1.41
N GLU A 463 24.09 -16.73 -0.65
CA GLU A 463 25.40 -16.35 -1.17
C GLU A 463 26.20 -17.57 -1.59
N THR A 464 26.78 -17.54 -2.80
CA THR A 464 27.59 -18.66 -3.32
C THR A 464 28.87 -18.84 -2.52
N LYS A 465 29.50 -17.73 -2.13
CA LYS A 465 30.72 -17.73 -1.34
C LYS A 465 30.38 -17.70 0.14
N GLU A 466 30.85 -18.72 0.88
CA GLU A 466 30.59 -18.82 2.31
C GLU A 466 31.10 -17.59 3.09
N GLU A 467 32.24 -17.03 2.69
CA GLU A 467 32.81 -15.83 3.29
C GLU A 467 31.89 -14.60 3.14
N ASN A 468 30.88 -14.61 2.28
CA ASN A 468 29.89 -13.54 2.11
C ASN A 468 28.61 -13.74 2.94
N ARG A 469 28.45 -14.91 3.56
CA ARG A 469 27.34 -15.21 4.48
C ARG A 469 27.59 -14.65 5.87
N ASN A 470 26.54 -14.52 6.66
CA ASN A 470 26.60 -14.19 8.08
C ASN A 470 27.37 -12.88 8.37
N LYS A 471 26.98 -11.78 7.70
CA LYS A 471 27.65 -10.48 7.81
C LYS A 471 27.01 -9.60 8.87
N GLN A 472 27.85 -9.00 9.70
CA GLN A 472 27.51 -7.82 10.48
C GLN A 472 27.86 -6.58 9.65
N VAL A 473 26.87 -5.68 9.44
CA VAL A 473 27.00 -4.55 8.53
C VAL A 473 26.92 -3.23 9.30
N PHE A 474 27.99 -2.44 9.20
CA PHE A 474 28.07 -1.08 9.73
C PHE A 474 27.93 -0.06 8.60
N TYR A 475 27.33 1.10 8.90
CA TYR A 475 27.06 2.15 7.93
C TYR A 475 27.97 3.37 8.13
N TYR A 476 29.13 3.21 8.74
CA TYR A 476 30.10 4.28 8.90
C TYR A 476 30.67 4.76 7.56
N SER A 477 31.01 6.04 7.49
CA SER A 477 31.72 6.62 6.34
C SER A 477 33.02 5.87 6.07
N ALA A 478 33.40 5.79 4.80
CA ALA A 478 34.63 5.10 4.36
C ALA A 478 34.67 3.57 4.67
N ASP A 479 33.51 2.94 4.89
CA ASP A 479 33.45 1.48 4.99
C ASP A 479 34.01 0.85 3.71
N PRO A 480 35.02 -0.06 3.83
CA PRO A 480 35.68 -0.69 2.67
C PRO A 480 34.72 -1.44 1.74
N LYS A 481 33.57 -1.88 2.27
CA LYS A 481 32.52 -2.61 1.51
C LYS A 481 31.48 -1.68 0.90
N GLY A 482 31.58 -0.36 1.16
CA GLY A 482 30.73 0.66 0.59
C GLY A 482 29.30 0.70 1.15
N ASN A 483 29.07 0.17 2.37
CA ASN A 483 27.74 0.25 3.00
C ASN A 483 27.43 1.65 3.55
N GLY A 484 28.45 2.38 4.01
CA GLY A 484 28.34 3.75 4.53
C GLY A 484 28.46 4.81 3.45
N PHE A 485 28.52 6.07 3.90
CA PHE A 485 28.70 7.22 3.01
C PHE A 485 29.94 7.09 2.14
N ASN A 486 29.73 7.31 0.84
CA ASN A 486 30.78 7.35 -0.17
C ASN A 486 30.42 8.39 -1.23
N SER A 487 31.20 9.46 -1.34
CA SER A 487 30.99 10.53 -2.30
C SER A 487 31.11 10.10 -3.77
N ALA A 488 31.78 8.98 -4.05
CA ALA A 488 31.97 8.46 -5.42
C ALA A 488 30.75 7.73 -5.98
N ASN A 489 29.83 7.30 -5.12
CA ASN A 489 28.61 6.60 -5.55
C ASN A 489 27.40 7.03 -4.71
N GLY A 490 26.18 6.81 -5.21
CA GLY A 490 24.94 7.17 -4.53
C GLY A 490 24.31 6.08 -3.68
N TYR A 491 24.94 4.91 -3.57
CA TYR A 491 24.33 3.70 -2.95
C TYR A 491 24.63 3.60 -1.46
N TRP A 492 24.17 4.56 -0.67
CA TRP A 492 24.34 4.60 0.78
C TRP A 492 23.08 5.14 1.47
N LEU A 493 22.86 4.70 2.70
CA LEU A 493 21.70 5.11 3.50
C LEU A 493 21.91 6.56 4.02
N ARG A 494 21.04 7.48 3.61
CA ARG A 494 21.13 8.90 3.98
C ARG A 494 20.95 9.13 5.49
N THR A 495 20.18 8.27 6.15
CA THR A 495 19.91 8.36 7.60
C THR A 495 20.73 7.37 8.42
N GLY A 496 21.50 6.47 7.79
CA GLY A 496 22.18 5.39 8.50
C GLY A 496 21.26 4.25 8.99
N PHE A 497 20.00 4.25 8.59
CA PHE A 497 19.02 3.20 8.86
C PHE A 497 18.47 2.63 7.57
N GLY A 498 18.52 1.30 7.43
CA GLY A 498 17.92 0.58 6.31
C GLY A 498 16.68 -0.20 6.72
N VAL A 499 16.12 -0.92 5.77
CA VAL A 499 14.90 -1.73 5.93
C VAL A 499 15.26 -3.22 5.89
N LYS A 500 14.70 -4.01 6.81
CA LYS A 500 14.81 -5.49 6.83
C LYS A 500 13.48 -6.21 6.69
N LYS A 501 12.37 -5.53 6.85
CA LYS A 501 11.03 -6.12 7.00
C LYS A 501 10.70 -7.20 5.96
N PHE A 502 11.11 -7.00 4.71
CA PHE A 502 10.77 -7.90 3.60
C PHE A 502 11.91 -8.85 3.22
N VAL A 503 13.04 -8.77 3.93
CA VAL A 503 14.24 -9.55 3.57
C VAL A 503 14.22 -10.91 4.25
N HIS A 504 14.19 -11.97 3.42
CA HIS A 504 14.36 -13.35 3.92
C HIS A 504 15.82 -13.59 4.32
N PRO A 505 16.10 -14.43 5.34
CA PRO A 505 17.46 -14.81 5.71
C PRO A 505 18.33 -15.34 4.57
N SER A 506 17.71 -15.88 3.53
CA SER A 506 18.40 -16.41 2.35
C SER A 506 18.55 -15.42 1.20
N ASP A 507 17.89 -14.25 1.25
CA ASP A 507 17.91 -13.31 0.13
C ASP A 507 19.32 -12.78 -0.13
N THR A 508 19.69 -12.72 -1.42
CA THR A 508 20.93 -12.15 -1.91
C THR A 508 20.78 -11.67 -3.35
N TYR A 509 21.60 -10.70 -3.75
CA TYR A 509 21.63 -10.17 -5.12
C TYR A 509 23.04 -10.23 -5.69
N GLU A 510 23.42 -11.37 -6.20
CA GLU A 510 24.73 -11.56 -6.81
C GLU A 510 24.78 -10.99 -8.22
N GLY A 511 25.30 -9.78 -8.36
CA GLY A 511 25.87 -9.27 -9.63
C GLY A 511 24.95 -9.18 -10.85
N GLY A 512 23.63 -9.08 -10.68
CA GLY A 512 22.69 -8.90 -11.79
C GLY A 512 22.35 -10.16 -12.59
N VAL A 513 22.99 -11.29 -12.30
CA VAL A 513 22.68 -12.57 -12.94
C VAL A 513 21.91 -13.47 -11.97
N GLY A 514 20.65 -13.13 -11.79
CA GLY A 514 19.75 -13.90 -10.97
C GLY A 514 19.73 -13.43 -9.51
N SER A 515 18.83 -12.50 -9.21
CA SER A 515 18.46 -12.27 -7.83
C SER A 515 17.99 -13.60 -7.24
N ARG A 516 18.61 -14.01 -6.13
CA ARG A 516 18.16 -15.16 -5.36
C ARG A 516 17.25 -14.69 -4.24
N ILE A 517 16.23 -13.94 -4.62
CA ILE A 517 15.22 -13.44 -3.71
C ILE A 517 14.15 -14.52 -3.56
N VAL A 518 13.85 -14.88 -2.33
CA VAL A 518 12.75 -15.79 -2.01
C VAL A 518 11.43 -15.16 -2.45
N PRO A 519 10.57 -15.85 -3.22
CA PRO A 519 9.28 -15.30 -3.65
C PRO A 519 8.43 -14.84 -2.47
N LYS A 520 7.82 -13.67 -2.60
CA LYS A 520 7.01 -13.03 -1.56
C LYS A 520 5.67 -12.58 -2.11
N ALA A 521 4.68 -12.48 -1.23
CA ALA A 521 3.42 -11.83 -1.55
C ALA A 521 3.38 -10.46 -0.88
N GLU A 522 3.14 -9.40 -1.66
CA GLU A 522 2.90 -8.08 -1.11
C GLU A 522 1.50 -8.01 -0.51
N PRO A 523 1.32 -7.70 0.80
CA PRO A 523 0.01 -7.54 1.37
C PRO A 523 -0.59 -6.19 0.96
N ALA A 524 -1.61 -6.21 0.10
CA ALA A 524 -2.45 -5.03 -0.16
C ALA A 524 -3.41 -4.77 1.01
N ILE A 525 -3.93 -5.83 1.61
CA ILE A 525 -4.75 -5.81 2.84
C ILE A 525 -4.39 -7.04 3.68
N ARG A 526 -4.15 -6.85 4.96
CA ARG A 526 -3.90 -7.92 5.92
C ARG A 526 -4.66 -7.73 7.24
N TYR A 527 -4.80 -8.81 8.00
CA TYR A 527 -5.69 -8.86 9.16
C TYR A 527 -5.33 -7.87 10.27
N ALA A 528 -4.04 -7.62 10.52
CA ALA A 528 -3.63 -6.62 11.51
C ALA A 528 -4.11 -5.20 11.16
N ASP A 529 -4.16 -4.82 9.87
CA ASP A 529 -4.73 -3.54 9.43
C ASP A 529 -6.23 -3.45 9.77
N ILE A 530 -6.99 -4.54 9.55
CA ILE A 530 -8.42 -4.61 9.92
C ILE A 530 -8.64 -4.45 11.42
N LEU A 531 -7.81 -5.10 12.23
CA LEU A 531 -7.89 -4.99 13.69
C LEU A 531 -7.64 -3.55 14.16
N LEU A 532 -6.61 -2.90 13.63
CA LEU A 532 -6.28 -1.51 13.97
C LEU A 532 -7.33 -0.52 13.44
N MET A 533 -7.92 -0.77 12.26
CA MET A 533 -9.03 0.03 11.73
C MET A 533 -10.28 -0.09 12.62
N TYR A 534 -10.58 -1.29 13.11
CA TYR A 534 -11.69 -1.51 14.04
C TYR A 534 -11.52 -0.69 15.32
N ALA A 535 -10.35 -0.78 15.93
CA ALA A 535 -10.04 -0.03 17.14
C ALA A 535 -10.09 1.50 16.92
N GLU A 536 -9.54 1.98 15.81
CA GLU A 536 -9.57 3.40 15.44
C GLU A 536 -11.02 3.89 15.29
N ALA A 537 -11.82 3.18 14.50
CA ALA A 537 -13.19 3.58 14.24
C ALA A 537 -14.06 3.59 15.50
N LEU A 538 -13.91 2.61 16.39
CA LEU A 538 -14.60 2.58 17.68
C LEU A 538 -14.15 3.72 18.59
N ASN A 539 -12.86 4.06 18.60
CA ASN A 539 -12.37 5.15 19.46
C ASN A 539 -12.95 6.51 19.06
N GLU A 540 -13.32 6.71 17.82
CA GLU A 540 -13.86 7.99 17.34
C GLU A 540 -15.33 8.21 17.69
N LEU A 541 -16.01 7.21 18.25
CA LEU A 541 -17.42 7.30 18.64
C LEU A 541 -17.63 7.95 20.01
N SER A 542 -18.77 8.59 20.15
CA SER A 542 -19.33 9.12 21.41
C SER A 542 -20.77 8.62 21.61
N GLY A 543 -21.48 8.34 20.52
CA GLY A 543 -22.83 7.78 20.48
C GLY A 543 -22.84 6.26 20.29
N SER A 544 -24.05 5.71 20.22
CA SER A 544 -24.33 4.31 19.90
C SER A 544 -25.19 4.23 18.64
N PHE A 545 -24.83 3.34 17.71
CA PHE A 545 -25.45 3.22 16.39
C PHE A 545 -25.80 1.77 16.09
N THR A 546 -26.96 1.55 15.47
CA THR A 546 -27.33 0.22 14.96
C THR A 546 -27.00 0.15 13.48
N ILE A 547 -26.00 -0.64 13.11
CA ILE A 547 -25.48 -0.74 11.74
C ILE A 547 -25.72 -2.16 11.22
N PRO A 548 -26.28 -2.32 10.00
CA PRO A 548 -26.48 -3.62 9.37
C PRO A 548 -25.17 -4.37 9.16
N SER A 549 -25.18 -5.69 9.41
CA SER A 549 -24.12 -6.62 9.03
C SER A 549 -24.30 -7.08 7.58
N TRP A 550 -23.24 -7.51 6.94
CA TRP A 550 -23.25 -7.93 5.53
C TRP A 550 -24.10 -9.18 5.24
N ARG A 551 -24.27 -10.07 6.22
CA ARG A 551 -25.09 -11.30 6.13
C ARG A 551 -26.54 -11.14 6.60
N GLY A 552 -26.91 -9.93 6.99
CA GLY A 552 -28.20 -9.67 7.64
C GLY A 552 -28.08 -9.57 9.16
N GLY A 553 -29.12 -9.05 9.81
CA GLY A 553 -29.02 -8.62 11.20
C GLY A 553 -28.29 -7.29 11.32
N SER A 554 -27.91 -6.92 12.56
CA SER A 554 -27.24 -5.65 12.83
C SER A 554 -26.33 -5.74 14.06
N TYR A 555 -25.36 -4.85 14.10
CA TYR A 555 -24.47 -4.62 15.25
C TYR A 555 -24.91 -3.36 16.00
N THR A 556 -24.82 -3.39 17.31
CA THR A 556 -24.77 -2.16 18.13
C THR A 556 -23.31 -1.75 18.23
N ILE A 557 -22.99 -0.60 17.66
CA ILE A 557 -21.62 -0.06 17.57
C ILE A 557 -21.53 1.20 18.45
N SER A 558 -20.63 1.19 19.39
CA SER A 558 -20.32 2.30 20.29
C SER A 558 -18.86 2.26 20.73
N ARG A 559 -18.37 3.31 21.38
CA ARG A 559 -17.04 3.30 21.99
C ARG A 559 -17.05 2.39 23.21
N ASP A 560 -16.62 1.16 23.02
CA ASP A 560 -16.47 0.14 24.05
C ASP A 560 -15.00 -0.26 24.18
N VAL A 561 -14.45 -0.16 25.39
CA VAL A 561 -13.02 -0.45 25.65
C VAL A 561 -12.70 -1.93 25.43
N ALA A 562 -13.61 -2.84 25.76
CA ALA A 562 -13.38 -4.27 25.55
C ALA A 562 -13.34 -4.60 24.04
N GLU A 563 -14.22 -3.99 23.25
CA GLU A 563 -14.20 -4.13 21.79
C GLU A 563 -12.95 -3.47 21.16
N ILE A 564 -12.55 -2.28 21.63
CA ILE A 564 -11.33 -1.60 21.17
C ILE A 564 -10.09 -2.48 21.43
N LYS A 565 -10.02 -3.11 22.59
CA LYS A 565 -8.93 -4.03 22.95
C LYS A 565 -8.82 -5.21 21.98
N LYS A 566 -9.92 -5.73 21.45
CA LYS A 566 -9.88 -6.80 20.44
C LYS A 566 -9.10 -6.38 19.17
N GLY A 567 -9.07 -5.10 18.86
CA GLY A 567 -8.32 -4.57 17.71
C GLY A 567 -6.85 -4.25 18.00
N ILE A 568 -6.48 -3.95 19.24
CA ILE A 568 -5.12 -3.48 19.58
C ILE A 568 -4.31 -4.57 20.31
N GLN A 569 -4.85 -5.13 21.37
CA GLN A 569 -4.12 -6.04 22.26
C GLN A 569 -3.49 -7.23 21.54
N PRO A 570 -4.17 -7.93 20.62
CA PRO A 570 -3.55 -9.06 19.91
C PRO A 570 -2.34 -8.62 19.05
N VAL A 571 -2.39 -7.44 18.44
CA VAL A 571 -1.28 -6.91 17.61
C VAL A 571 -0.04 -6.67 18.50
N ARG A 572 -0.24 -6.09 19.68
CA ARG A 572 0.83 -5.81 20.64
C ARG A 572 1.40 -7.09 21.25
N ILE A 573 0.56 -8.01 21.69
CA ILE A 573 1.01 -9.29 22.25
C ILE A 573 1.82 -10.09 21.23
N ARG A 574 1.33 -10.19 19.98
CA ARG A 574 2.08 -10.81 18.88
C ARG A 574 3.43 -10.13 18.65
N GLY A 575 3.47 -8.80 18.79
CA GLY A 575 4.68 -7.98 18.72
C GLY A 575 5.61 -8.11 19.95
N GLY A 576 5.22 -8.84 20.97
CA GLY A 576 6.02 -9.04 22.19
C GLY A 576 6.13 -7.78 23.06
N VAL A 577 5.11 -6.92 23.05
CA VAL A 577 5.03 -5.73 23.93
C VAL A 577 3.75 -5.75 24.76
N PRO A 578 3.78 -5.26 26.01
CA PRO A 578 2.62 -5.21 26.86
C PRO A 578 1.46 -4.39 26.26
N ASP A 579 0.23 -4.71 26.65
CA ASP A 579 -0.94 -3.90 26.32
C ASP A 579 -0.86 -2.50 26.98
N PHE A 580 -1.63 -1.56 26.46
CA PHE A 580 -1.70 -0.22 27.03
C PHE A 580 -2.42 -0.22 28.38
N SER A 581 -2.10 0.75 29.21
CA SER A 581 -2.74 0.93 30.52
C SER A 581 -4.22 1.33 30.36
N ALA A 582 -4.99 1.08 31.41
CA ALA A 582 -6.40 1.48 31.47
C ALA A 582 -6.59 3.01 31.29
N SER A 583 -5.62 3.83 31.72
CA SER A 583 -5.67 5.29 31.54
C SER A 583 -5.62 5.68 30.06
N VAL A 584 -4.77 5.04 29.25
CA VAL A 584 -4.71 5.25 27.80
C VAL A 584 -6.05 4.90 27.14
N TYR A 585 -6.62 3.75 27.46
CA TYR A 585 -7.93 3.35 26.93
C TYR A 585 -9.06 4.29 27.37
N GLY A 586 -8.96 4.86 28.57
CA GLY A 586 -9.92 5.83 29.11
C GLY A 586 -9.89 7.19 28.44
N ASN A 587 -8.77 7.57 27.84
CA ASN A 587 -8.58 8.87 27.20
C ASN A 587 -8.65 8.75 25.67
N LYS A 588 -9.75 9.25 25.08
CA LYS A 588 -10.02 9.18 23.63
C LYS A 588 -8.88 9.79 22.77
N ASN A 589 -8.32 10.93 23.18
CA ASN A 589 -7.29 11.61 22.41
C ASN A 589 -5.92 10.92 22.53
N GLU A 590 -5.57 10.49 23.72
CA GLU A 590 -4.34 9.74 23.96
C GLU A 590 -4.38 8.41 23.20
N LEU A 591 -5.50 7.69 23.28
CA LEU A 591 -5.68 6.44 22.55
C LEU A 591 -5.63 6.64 21.02
N ARG A 592 -6.20 7.74 20.50
CA ARG A 592 -6.08 8.09 19.07
C ARG A 592 -4.61 8.21 18.65
N ASN A 593 -3.81 8.96 19.39
CA ASN A 593 -2.39 9.15 19.11
C ASN A 593 -1.61 7.83 19.20
N THR A 594 -1.97 7.01 20.16
CA THR A 594 -1.38 5.70 20.37
C THR A 594 -1.74 4.72 19.25
N ILE A 595 -2.99 4.73 18.76
CA ILE A 595 -3.41 3.93 17.60
C ILE A 595 -2.66 4.40 16.33
N LYS A 596 -2.53 5.71 16.13
CA LYS A 596 -1.76 6.25 15.00
C LYS A 596 -0.30 5.77 15.04
N ARG A 597 0.32 5.75 16.22
CA ARG A 597 1.67 5.22 16.42
C ARG A 597 1.74 3.71 16.20
N GLU A 598 0.78 2.94 16.71
CA GLU A 598 0.74 1.50 16.50
C GLU A 598 0.62 1.15 15.02
N ARG A 599 -0.22 1.88 14.25
CA ARG A 599 -0.30 1.76 12.80
C ARG A 599 1.03 2.13 12.12
N PHE A 600 1.71 3.17 12.58
CA PHE A 600 2.99 3.61 12.05
C PHE A 600 4.08 2.53 12.17
N ILE A 601 4.12 1.83 13.31
CA ILE A 601 5.04 0.72 13.56
C ILE A 601 4.63 -0.53 12.79
N GLU A 602 3.40 -0.96 12.95
CA GLU A 602 2.90 -2.24 12.46
C GLU A 602 2.88 -2.28 10.91
N LEU A 603 2.46 -1.18 10.27
CA LEU A 603 2.24 -1.09 8.83
C LEU A 603 3.40 -0.40 8.09
N MET A 604 4.57 -0.23 8.74
CA MET A 604 5.75 0.37 8.13
C MET A 604 6.11 -0.31 6.81
N GLY A 605 6.38 0.49 5.79
CA GLY A 605 6.81 -0.01 4.48
C GLY A 605 5.73 -0.72 3.66
N GLU A 606 4.44 -0.61 4.02
CA GLU A 606 3.29 -1.19 3.29
C GLU A 606 2.50 -0.13 2.48
N GLY A 607 3.05 1.06 2.30
CA GLY A 607 2.40 2.15 1.56
C GLY A 607 1.19 2.78 2.23
N GLN A 608 0.90 2.42 3.51
CA GLN A 608 -0.28 2.91 4.23
C GLN A 608 -0.07 4.31 4.82
N ARG A 609 1.13 4.61 5.34
CA ARG A 609 1.42 5.85 6.07
C ARG A 609 1.12 7.11 5.27
N TYR A 610 1.46 7.13 3.98
CA TYR A 610 1.21 8.26 3.08
C TYR A 610 -0.28 8.65 3.04
N TYR A 611 -1.16 7.66 2.95
CA TYR A 611 -2.60 7.88 2.94
C TYR A 611 -3.18 8.10 4.33
N ASP A 612 -2.66 7.46 5.36
CA ASP A 612 -3.07 7.65 6.75
C ASP A 612 -2.86 9.12 7.19
N LEU A 613 -1.71 9.72 6.88
CA LEU A 613 -1.43 11.12 7.18
C LEU A 613 -2.41 12.07 6.50
N ARG A 614 -2.80 11.77 5.27
CA ARG A 614 -3.77 12.59 4.53
C ARG A 614 -5.17 12.46 5.08
N ARG A 615 -5.66 11.24 5.29
CA ARG A 615 -7.01 11.04 5.83
C ARG A 615 -7.20 11.60 7.25
N TRP A 616 -6.14 11.60 8.07
CA TRP A 616 -6.12 12.22 9.40
C TRP A 616 -5.95 13.74 9.36
N MET A 617 -5.56 14.31 8.22
CA MET A 617 -5.13 15.70 8.04
C MET A 617 -3.86 16.04 8.84
N ASP A 618 -3.02 15.08 9.13
CA ASP A 618 -1.74 15.26 9.83
C ASP A 618 -0.58 15.60 8.87
N ALA A 619 -0.73 15.35 7.56
CA ALA A 619 0.34 15.49 6.57
C ALA A 619 1.02 16.90 6.57
N PRO A 620 0.30 18.03 6.70
CA PRO A 620 0.91 19.35 6.74
C PRO A 620 1.94 19.54 7.88
N VAL A 621 1.74 18.83 8.99
CA VAL A 621 2.64 18.87 10.13
C VAL A 621 3.74 17.82 10.01
N GLU A 622 3.32 16.55 9.78
CA GLU A 622 4.22 15.41 9.87
C GLU A 622 5.20 15.29 8.70
N GLU A 623 4.76 15.63 7.48
CA GLU A 623 5.61 15.58 6.27
C GLU A 623 6.45 16.85 6.07
N ALA A 624 6.14 17.95 6.75
CA ALA A 624 6.94 19.16 6.68
C ALA A 624 8.13 19.18 7.66
N LEU A 625 8.18 18.22 8.60
CA LEU A 625 9.28 18.13 9.56
C LEU A 625 10.58 17.69 8.87
N PRO A 626 11.73 18.25 9.25
CA PRO A 626 13.02 17.80 8.75
C PRO A 626 13.23 16.30 9.01
N VAL A 627 13.87 15.62 8.06
CA VAL A 627 14.28 14.22 8.25
C VAL A 627 15.55 14.18 9.06
N TYR A 628 15.56 13.42 10.14
CA TYR A 628 16.72 13.16 10.97
C TYR A 628 17.24 11.73 10.79
N GLY A 629 18.52 11.52 11.06
CA GLY A 629 19.20 10.25 11.05
C GLY A 629 20.55 10.31 11.75
N CYS A 630 21.33 9.25 11.68
CA CYS A 630 22.71 9.23 12.14
C CYS A 630 23.56 10.25 11.37
N ASN A 631 24.64 10.73 11.96
CA ASN A 631 25.63 11.54 11.28
C ASN A 631 26.52 10.68 10.38
N VAL A 632 25.99 10.34 9.21
CA VAL A 632 26.57 9.37 8.27
C VAL A 632 27.92 9.77 7.67
N LEU A 633 28.35 11.01 7.87
CA LEU A 633 29.68 11.47 7.43
C LEU A 633 30.80 10.97 8.35
N MET A 634 30.47 10.51 9.55
CA MET A 634 31.43 10.04 10.54
C MET A 634 31.89 8.61 10.24
N ASN A 635 33.18 8.37 10.39
CA ASN A 635 33.79 7.05 10.23
C ASN A 635 33.76 6.25 11.55
N GLU A 636 34.29 5.02 11.53
CA GLU A 636 34.31 4.12 12.70
C GLU A 636 35.03 4.70 13.91
N LYS A 637 36.11 5.50 13.72
CA LYS A 637 36.85 6.13 14.82
C LYS A 637 36.05 7.26 15.48
N GLU A 638 35.09 7.80 14.76
CA GLU A 638 34.18 8.87 15.17
C GLU A 638 32.78 8.33 15.50
N ARG A 639 32.68 7.03 15.82
CA ARG A 639 31.38 6.34 15.98
C ARG A 639 30.45 7.01 17.01
N ASP A 640 30.97 7.64 18.06
CA ASP A 640 30.14 8.33 19.04
C ASP A 640 29.42 9.54 18.42
N LEU A 641 30.04 10.22 17.45
CA LEU A 641 29.44 11.28 16.67
C LEU A 641 28.47 10.74 15.61
N PHE A 642 28.77 9.55 15.04
CA PHE A 642 27.89 8.88 14.07
C PHE A 642 26.48 8.67 14.64
N TYR A 643 26.38 8.26 15.90
CA TYR A 643 25.10 7.96 16.54
C TYR A 643 24.35 9.17 17.09
N GLN A 644 24.86 10.37 16.90
CA GLN A 644 24.14 11.60 17.25
C GLN A 644 23.16 11.96 16.12
N PRO A 645 21.85 12.10 16.40
CA PRO A 645 20.88 12.49 15.38
C PRO A 645 21.18 13.86 14.82
N VAL A 646 21.25 13.94 13.48
CA VAL A 646 21.43 15.18 12.73
C VAL A 646 20.38 15.33 11.65
N ALA A 647 20.04 16.56 11.28
CA ALA A 647 19.16 16.80 10.14
C ALA A 647 19.89 16.40 8.85
N ILE A 648 19.20 15.63 8.00
CA ILE A 648 19.75 15.12 6.75
C ILE A 648 19.52 16.16 5.66
N TRP A 649 20.57 16.91 5.34
CA TRP A 649 20.53 18.02 4.40
C TRP A 649 20.16 17.62 2.96
N THR A 650 20.32 16.35 2.58
CA THR A 650 19.98 15.81 1.26
C THR A 650 18.51 15.39 1.14
N LEU A 651 17.77 15.33 2.24
CA LEU A 651 16.36 14.93 2.29
C LEU A 651 15.52 16.12 2.76
N LYS A 652 15.29 17.07 1.87
CA LYS A 652 14.36 18.18 2.13
C LYS A 652 12.92 17.67 2.07
N THR A 653 12.09 18.19 2.94
CA THR A 653 10.67 17.86 3.07
C THR A 653 9.84 19.13 3.13
N THR A 654 8.63 19.07 2.59
CA THR A 654 7.65 20.14 2.67
C THR A 654 6.25 19.55 2.49
N PHE A 655 5.24 20.34 2.82
CA PHE A 655 3.87 20.08 2.45
C PHE A 655 3.25 21.34 1.87
N ALA A 656 2.57 21.18 0.74
CA ALA A 656 1.80 22.24 0.09
C ALA A 656 0.40 21.69 -0.27
N ASP A 657 -0.58 22.59 -0.38
CA ASP A 657 -1.98 22.20 -0.61
C ASP A 657 -2.19 21.28 -1.81
N LYS A 658 -1.39 21.43 -2.87
CA LYS A 658 -1.42 20.51 -4.02
C LYS A 658 -1.14 19.05 -3.65
N MET A 659 -0.51 18.77 -2.51
CA MET A 659 -0.09 17.43 -2.10
C MET A 659 -1.20 16.62 -1.41
N TRP A 660 -2.39 17.21 -1.20
CA TRP A 660 -3.54 16.46 -0.69
C TRP A 660 -3.99 15.37 -1.64
N PHE A 661 -4.12 15.71 -2.92
CA PHE A 661 -4.49 14.77 -3.98
C PHE A 661 -3.60 14.99 -5.21
N TRP A 662 -3.37 13.92 -5.96
CA TRP A 662 -2.60 13.97 -7.19
C TRP A 662 -3.31 14.76 -8.29
N PRO A 663 -2.56 15.31 -9.27
CA PRO A 663 -3.15 16.08 -10.36
C PRO A 663 -3.92 15.20 -11.33
N ILE A 664 -5.06 15.69 -11.81
CA ILE A 664 -5.71 15.15 -13.00
C ILE A 664 -4.96 15.67 -14.21
N SER A 665 -4.63 14.81 -15.16
CA SER A 665 -3.79 15.20 -16.29
C SER A 665 -4.48 16.23 -17.20
N HIS A 666 -3.71 17.15 -17.75
CA HIS A 666 -4.21 18.16 -18.69
C HIS A 666 -4.96 17.53 -19.88
N THR A 667 -4.47 16.38 -20.36
CA THR A 667 -5.12 15.61 -21.45
C THR A 667 -6.55 15.20 -21.06
N GLU A 668 -6.76 14.71 -19.84
CA GLU A 668 -8.09 14.28 -19.38
C GLU A 668 -9.02 15.48 -19.18
N LEU A 669 -8.50 16.59 -18.68
CA LEU A 669 -9.29 17.83 -18.52
C LEU A 669 -9.68 18.45 -19.85
N LYS A 670 -8.83 18.32 -20.90
CA LYS A 670 -9.19 18.70 -22.28
C LYS A 670 -10.25 17.77 -22.88
N ARG A 671 -10.17 16.47 -22.57
CA ARG A 671 -11.13 15.47 -23.07
C ARG A 671 -12.50 15.56 -22.39
N ASN A 672 -12.54 15.96 -21.13
CA ASN A 672 -13.78 16.06 -20.36
C ASN A 672 -13.90 17.47 -19.78
N LYS A 673 -14.67 18.32 -20.46
CA LYS A 673 -14.91 19.73 -20.07
C LYS A 673 -15.55 19.93 -18.69
N ASN A 674 -16.18 18.87 -18.14
CA ASN A 674 -16.83 18.92 -16.82
C ASN A 674 -15.87 18.53 -15.67
N LEU A 675 -14.64 18.11 -15.98
CA LEU A 675 -13.62 17.89 -14.95
C LEU A 675 -13.08 19.22 -14.42
N THR A 676 -12.79 19.24 -13.13
CA THR A 676 -12.03 20.30 -12.45
C THR A 676 -10.73 19.73 -11.89
N GLN A 677 -9.67 20.54 -11.86
CA GLN A 677 -8.39 20.16 -11.27
C GLN A 677 -8.45 20.17 -9.74
N ASN A 678 -7.61 19.41 -9.11
CA ASN A 678 -7.37 19.50 -7.68
C ASN A 678 -6.68 20.84 -7.33
N PRO A 679 -7.08 21.50 -6.23
CA PRO A 679 -6.51 22.81 -5.85
C PRO A 679 -5.00 22.78 -5.70
N GLY A 680 -4.35 23.88 -6.07
CA GLY A 680 -2.89 24.03 -6.00
C GLY A 680 -2.13 23.49 -7.21
N TRP A 681 -2.79 22.80 -8.13
CA TRP A 681 -2.21 22.38 -9.41
C TRP A 681 -2.49 23.42 -10.48
N THR A 682 -1.44 23.85 -11.17
CA THR A 682 -1.50 24.77 -12.30
C THR A 682 -0.97 24.07 -13.55
N TYR A 683 -1.53 24.44 -14.70
CA TYR A 683 -0.96 24.02 -15.98
C TYR A 683 0.05 25.05 -16.43
N ASN A 684 1.22 24.57 -16.84
CA ASN A 684 2.06 25.34 -17.74
C ASN A 684 1.63 24.93 -19.14
N ASP A 685 0.92 25.80 -19.84
CA ASP A 685 0.59 25.65 -21.27
C ASP A 685 1.86 25.66 -22.10
#